data_cdf6367f34ce33bf5565fd59c7b32fc2
#
_entry.id   cdf6367f34ce33bf5565fd59c7b32fc2
#
_cell.length_a   1.000
_cell.length_b   1.000
_cell.length_c   1.000
_cell.angle_alpha   90.00
_cell.angle_beta   90.00
_cell.angle_gamma   90.00
#
_symmetry.space_group_name_H-M   'P 1'
#
loop_
_entity.id
_entity.type
_entity.pdbx_description
1 polymer ?
#
loop_
_entity_poly.entity_id
_entity_poly.type
_entity_poly.pdbx_seq_one_letter_code
_entity_poly.pdbx_strand_id
1 'polypeptide(L)'
;MKRAFFLLFAGLILLPLSAKEGMWLPHLIAQLNYSEMQRMGLQISAEDIYAVNQSSLKDAIVHFNGGCTGELISDQGLLLTNHHCGLGQIQSHSTDENNYVDNGFWAMSQAEELPNANLYAAIIQEIKDVTNDVLKGTNSXMAVEMRDSIIRANGAALVAXMREAYPHLAYELKDFFFGNQYLLISKKVFNDVRLVGAPPKSIGKYGADTDNWMWPRHTGDFSIFRVYADAENKPANYAETNVPYQPARHLKVNIGGLKEGDFTMVYGFPGSTQQYLPAAEVQNTVEIYNPFRISVRDRKLNVWDRRMRQDSSLQLSYVSKFASVSNSWKRWKGEILGVERTNAIEVLRTEEKLFEQTCKAIPELNSEQNLVAEMVDLYTQRRDIALERYAYIEVGYFGIEAFRHVLGYGRLIELASGEDEEALAKEAERLANRMTAFMDDYSPEMDRLVAINILPIYLEKIKTEPGEETSELQSMAHEKKIKAIGKMYKKAPYFKEGFTEALLANPKKMAKKIADDDLYELSNEMYNHFIEVLNPGYGSYGLRIEAXQARXVNALQRAFPKKPFYPDANSTLRVAYGQIQPYYAKDAVKYEAQTYLEGVIEKYVPEDYEFDLPAKLLELYEKKDYGPYAQDGKLPVCFVATNHTTGGNSGSPVLNAQGELIGLNFDRAWDGVMSDMYFDPSICRNVMVDLRYVLFIIDKFAGASYLVEEMDLVTSRPDAEVVEEAATQVLEAENTGM
;
A
#
# COMPACT_ATOMS: atom_id res chain seq x y z
N MET A 1 -28.89 -44.75 50.61
CA MET A 1 -27.98 -44.67 49.43
C MET A 1 -28.55 -43.70 48.41
N LYS A 2 -28.06 -42.47 48.45
CA LYS A 2 -28.51 -41.42 47.56
C LYS A 2 -27.52 -41.33 46.39
N ARG A 3 -27.98 -41.66 45.21
CA ARG A 3 -27.18 -41.47 43.99
C ARG A 3 -27.35 -39.98 43.55
N ALA A 4 -26.27 -39.24 43.62
CA ALA A 4 -26.22 -37.87 43.10
C ALA A 4 -25.96 -37.96 41.60
N PHE A 5 -26.92 -37.46 40.83
CA PHE A 5 -26.79 -37.29 39.37
C PHE A 5 -26.01 -36.01 39.13
N PHE A 6 -24.80 -36.14 38.65
CA PHE A 6 -24.04 -34.97 38.15
C PHE A 6 -24.45 -34.77 36.71
N LEU A 7 -25.24 -33.73 36.49
CA LEU A 7 -25.50 -33.24 35.13
C LEU A 7 -24.28 -32.39 34.71
N LEU A 8 -23.48 -32.97 33.84
CA LEU A 8 -22.42 -32.21 33.17
C LEU A 8 -23.12 -31.33 32.13
N PHE A 9 -23.24 -30.06 32.45
CA PHE A 9 -23.62 -29.08 31.45
C PHE A 9 -22.35 -28.83 30.61
N ALA A 10 -22.24 -29.52 29.48
CA ALA A 10 -21.30 -29.16 28.45
C ALA A 10 -21.85 -27.90 27.81
N GLY A 11 -21.42 -26.77 28.36
CA GLY A 11 -21.66 -25.47 27.70
C GLY A 11 -20.90 -25.51 26.38
N LEU A 12 -21.61 -25.59 25.29
CA LEU A 12 -21.06 -25.29 23.98
C LEU A 12 -20.65 -23.82 24.04
N ILE A 13 -19.39 -23.58 24.27
CA ILE A 13 -18.83 -22.26 24.05
C ILE A 13 -18.83 -22.12 22.54
N LEU A 14 -19.84 -21.44 22.03
CA LEU A 14 -19.82 -20.91 20.68
C LEU A 14 -18.67 -19.91 20.68
N LEU A 15 -17.48 -20.40 20.38
CA LEU A 15 -16.38 -19.51 20.07
C LEU A 15 -16.87 -18.65 18.90
N PRO A 16 -16.89 -17.34 19.04
CA PRO A 16 -17.26 -16.51 17.91
C PRO A 16 -16.35 -16.90 16.75
N LEU A 17 -16.94 -17.07 15.59
CA LEU A 17 -16.20 -17.25 14.35
C LEU A 17 -15.33 -16.00 14.23
N SER A 18 -14.11 -16.05 14.74
CA SER A 18 -13.22 -14.93 14.65
C SER A 18 -12.65 -14.89 13.24
N ALA A 19 -12.76 -13.75 12.63
CA ALA A 19 -12.13 -13.47 11.36
C ALA A 19 -10.66 -13.85 11.47
N LYS A 20 -10.18 -14.58 10.48
CA LYS A 20 -8.80 -15.10 10.53
C LYS A 20 -7.87 -14.13 9.81
N GLU A 21 -6.75 -13.85 10.46
CA GLU A 21 -5.70 -13.08 9.80
C GLU A 21 -5.17 -13.84 8.58
N GLY A 22 -4.63 -13.12 7.63
CA GLY A 22 -3.87 -13.74 6.56
C GLY A 22 -4.13 -13.16 5.18
N MET A 23 -3.07 -13.19 4.40
CA MET A 23 -3.07 -12.85 2.97
C MET A 23 -2.66 -14.13 2.24
N TRP A 24 -3.65 -14.95 1.91
CA TRP A 24 -3.48 -16.34 1.53
C TRP A 24 -3.20 -16.49 0.04
N LEU A 25 -2.32 -17.43 -0.30
CA LEU A 25 -2.01 -17.75 -1.69
C LEU A 25 -3.23 -18.44 -2.32
N PRO A 26 -3.75 -17.92 -3.44
CA PRO A 26 -5.03 -18.44 -3.95
C PRO A 26 -4.98 -19.87 -4.45
N HIS A 27 -3.84 -20.34 -4.94
CA HIS A 27 -3.69 -21.71 -5.44
C HIS A 27 -3.68 -22.75 -4.30
N LEU A 28 -3.53 -22.30 -3.04
CA LEU A 28 -3.50 -23.18 -1.87
C LEU A 28 -4.78 -23.10 -1.02
N ILE A 29 -5.78 -22.33 -1.45
CA ILE A 29 -7.03 -22.13 -0.69
C ILE A 29 -7.73 -23.46 -0.38
N ALA A 30 -7.80 -24.37 -1.35
CA ALA A 30 -8.46 -25.68 -1.17
C ALA A 30 -7.84 -26.47 -0.02
N GLN A 31 -6.53 -26.35 0.17
CA GLN A 31 -5.79 -27.10 1.19
C GLN A 31 -5.80 -26.42 2.56
N LEU A 32 -5.71 -25.09 2.59
CA LEU A 32 -5.43 -24.36 3.83
C LEU A 32 -6.65 -23.71 4.47
N ASN A 33 -7.59 -23.23 3.67
CA ASN A 33 -8.61 -22.29 4.18
C ASN A 33 -10.04 -22.60 3.79
N TYR A 34 -10.27 -23.44 2.81
CA TYR A 34 -11.60 -23.58 2.19
C TYR A 34 -12.67 -23.98 3.19
N SER A 35 -12.39 -24.93 4.08
CA SER A 35 -13.34 -25.38 5.11
C SER A 35 -13.79 -24.22 6.00
N GLU A 36 -12.84 -23.40 6.45
CA GLU A 36 -13.15 -22.24 7.30
C GLU A 36 -13.96 -21.20 6.52
N MET A 37 -13.61 -20.96 5.27
CA MET A 37 -14.32 -20.00 4.41
C MET A 37 -15.78 -20.45 4.23
N GLN A 38 -16.02 -21.75 4.06
CA GLN A 38 -17.37 -22.30 3.97
C GLN A 38 -18.14 -22.08 5.28
N ARG A 39 -17.51 -22.35 6.41
CA ARG A 39 -18.13 -22.12 7.72
C ARG A 39 -18.49 -20.67 7.94
N MET A 40 -17.73 -19.74 7.34
CA MET A 40 -18.01 -18.30 7.41
C MET A 40 -19.04 -17.83 6.38
N GLY A 41 -19.49 -18.72 5.49
CA GLY A 41 -20.56 -18.42 4.55
C GLY A 41 -20.23 -18.55 3.07
N LEU A 42 -18.99 -18.83 2.69
CA LEU A 42 -18.60 -18.92 1.27
C LEU A 42 -19.42 -20.04 0.58
N GLN A 43 -19.98 -19.71 -0.59
CA GLN A 43 -20.87 -20.60 -1.34
C GLN A 43 -20.30 -21.02 -2.71
N ILE A 44 -19.10 -20.59 -3.05
CA ILE A 44 -18.45 -20.99 -4.31
C ILE A 44 -17.30 -21.97 -4.01
N SER A 45 -16.83 -22.67 -5.03
CA SER A 45 -15.75 -23.66 -4.86
C SER A 45 -14.39 -22.99 -4.84
N ALA A 46 -13.39 -23.72 -4.35
CA ALA A 46 -12.00 -23.26 -4.41
C ALA A 46 -11.55 -23.05 -5.87
N GLU A 47 -12.05 -23.89 -6.80
CA GLU A 47 -11.75 -23.80 -8.22
C GLU A 47 -12.37 -22.54 -8.85
N ASP A 48 -13.49 -22.05 -8.30
CA ASP A 48 -14.05 -20.76 -8.73
C ASP A 48 -13.12 -19.60 -8.39
N ILE A 49 -12.36 -19.73 -7.30
CA ILE A 49 -11.42 -18.68 -6.86
C ILE A 49 -10.15 -18.72 -7.70
N TYR A 50 -9.57 -19.91 -7.85
CA TYR A 50 -8.33 -20.08 -8.61
C TYR A 50 -8.34 -21.41 -9.35
N ALA A 51 -8.17 -21.37 -10.67
CA ALA A 51 -8.01 -22.53 -11.53
C ALA A 51 -7.12 -22.16 -12.71
N VAL A 52 -6.43 -23.14 -13.28
CA VAL A 52 -5.60 -22.98 -14.47
C VAL A 52 -6.29 -23.56 -15.71
N ASN A 53 -7.01 -24.66 -15.53
CA ASN A 53 -7.62 -25.41 -16.61
C ASN A 53 -9.02 -24.94 -17.01
N GLN A 54 -9.55 -23.96 -16.28
CA GLN A 54 -10.87 -23.36 -16.55
C GLN A 54 -10.84 -21.93 -16.07
N SER A 55 -11.85 -21.13 -16.45
CA SER A 55 -11.93 -19.77 -15.97
C SER A 55 -12.22 -19.74 -14.45
N SER A 56 -11.70 -18.74 -13.77
CA SER A 56 -11.93 -18.55 -12.34
C SER A 56 -11.89 -17.05 -12.05
N LEU A 57 -12.20 -16.68 -10.82
CA LEU A 57 -12.21 -15.28 -10.41
C LEU A 57 -10.86 -14.60 -10.63
N LYS A 58 -9.72 -15.35 -10.57
CA LYS A 58 -8.40 -14.76 -10.80
C LYS A 58 -8.30 -14.09 -12.17
N ASP A 59 -9.05 -14.56 -13.16
CA ASP A 59 -9.02 -14.02 -14.52
C ASP A 59 -9.64 -12.62 -14.60
N ALA A 60 -10.37 -12.21 -13.57
CA ALA A 60 -10.98 -10.89 -13.46
C ALA A 60 -10.18 -9.93 -12.59
N ILE A 61 -9.10 -10.40 -11.95
CA ILE A 61 -8.30 -9.57 -11.01
C ILE A 61 -7.07 -9.04 -11.74
N VAL A 62 -6.87 -7.74 -11.63
CA VAL A 62 -5.84 -7.02 -12.40
C VAL A 62 -4.81 -6.41 -11.46
N HIS A 63 -3.53 -6.66 -11.74
CA HIS A 63 -2.44 -5.89 -11.12
C HIS A 63 -2.33 -4.58 -11.91
N PHE A 64 -2.80 -3.50 -11.30
CA PHE A 64 -2.93 -2.21 -11.98
C PHE A 64 -1.66 -1.41 -11.78
N ASN A 65 -0.88 -1.33 -12.83
CA ASN A 65 0.36 -0.55 -12.91
C ASN A 65 1.37 -0.88 -11.79
N GLY A 66 1.31 -2.07 -11.23
CA GLY A 66 2.29 -2.57 -10.26
C GLY A 66 2.10 -2.10 -8.81
N GLY A 67 1.27 -1.09 -8.57
CA GLY A 67 1.10 -0.54 -7.22
C GLY A 67 -0.30 -0.63 -6.64
N CYS A 68 -1.27 -0.98 -7.48
CA CYS A 68 -2.68 -1.12 -7.09
C CYS A 68 -3.27 -2.38 -7.69
N THR A 69 -4.52 -2.62 -7.36
CA THR A 69 -5.32 -3.71 -7.91
C THR A 69 -6.51 -3.10 -8.66
N GLY A 70 -7.04 -3.83 -9.62
CA GLY A 70 -8.30 -3.50 -10.28
C GLY A 70 -9.03 -4.78 -10.61
N GLU A 71 -10.25 -4.64 -11.14
CA GLU A 71 -11.06 -5.80 -11.50
C GLU A 71 -11.87 -5.52 -12.76
N LEU A 72 -12.07 -6.59 -13.54
CA LEU A 72 -12.85 -6.53 -14.76
C LEU A 72 -14.33 -6.78 -14.42
N ILE A 73 -15.18 -5.82 -14.82
CA ILE A 73 -16.60 -5.81 -14.42
C ILE A 73 -17.54 -5.89 -15.62
N SER A 74 -17.01 -6.21 -16.81
CA SER A 74 -17.83 -6.44 -18.00
C SER A 74 -17.11 -7.40 -18.95
N ASP A 75 -17.84 -7.91 -19.93
CA ASP A 75 -17.27 -8.73 -20.99
C ASP A 75 -16.59 -7.91 -22.09
N GLN A 76 -16.48 -6.59 -21.88
CA GLN A 76 -15.85 -5.65 -22.80
C GLN A 76 -14.66 -4.92 -22.12
N GLY A 77 -14.03 -5.56 -21.14
CA GLY A 77 -12.80 -5.08 -20.56
C GLY A 77 -12.92 -3.89 -19.62
N LEU A 78 -14.13 -3.54 -19.19
CA LEU A 78 -14.32 -2.42 -18.26
C LEU A 78 -13.65 -2.76 -16.93
N LEU A 79 -12.81 -1.85 -16.43
CA LEU A 79 -11.95 -2.07 -15.28
C LEU A 79 -12.25 -1.02 -14.20
N LEU A 80 -12.50 -1.49 -12.99
CA LEU A 80 -12.75 -0.63 -11.83
C LEU A 80 -11.51 -0.64 -10.92
N THR A 81 -11.09 0.54 -10.46
CA THR A 81 -10.03 0.69 -9.46
C THR A 81 -10.30 1.96 -8.64
N ASN A 82 -9.41 2.34 -7.75
CA ASN A 82 -9.58 3.54 -6.93
C ASN A 82 -9.29 4.81 -7.73
N HIS A 83 -9.86 5.91 -7.28
CA HIS A 83 -9.54 7.25 -7.77
C HIS A 83 -8.06 7.53 -7.57
N HIS A 84 -7.53 7.27 -6.36
CA HIS A 84 -6.12 7.54 -6.09
C HIS A 84 -5.18 6.66 -6.91
N CYS A 85 -5.62 5.47 -7.33
CA CYS A 85 -4.82 4.60 -8.21
C CYS A 85 -4.74 5.15 -9.63
N GLY A 86 -5.80 5.82 -10.09
CA GLY A 86 -5.87 6.41 -11.42
C GLY A 86 -5.50 7.88 -11.48
N LEU A 87 -5.13 8.48 -10.35
CA LEU A 87 -4.93 9.94 -10.26
C LEU A 87 -3.84 10.43 -11.21
N GLY A 88 -2.76 9.68 -11.37
CA GLY A 88 -1.68 10.06 -12.29
C GLY A 88 -2.16 10.22 -13.73
N GLN A 89 -3.03 9.32 -14.17
CA GLN A 89 -3.62 9.38 -15.51
C GLN A 89 -4.62 10.53 -15.64
N ILE A 90 -5.45 10.73 -14.62
CA ILE A 90 -6.41 11.85 -14.60
C ILE A 90 -5.64 13.17 -14.69
N GLN A 91 -4.55 13.30 -13.93
CA GLN A 91 -3.70 14.51 -13.95
C GLN A 91 -3.05 14.71 -15.30
N SER A 92 -2.53 13.64 -15.92
CA SER A 92 -1.82 13.74 -17.20
C SER A 92 -2.71 14.21 -18.34
N HIS A 93 -4.02 13.98 -18.26
CA HIS A 93 -5.00 14.44 -19.24
C HIS A 93 -5.61 15.79 -18.89
N SER A 94 -5.33 16.30 -17.68
CA SER A 94 -5.92 17.58 -17.22
C SER A 94 -5.15 18.77 -17.75
N THR A 95 -5.89 19.81 -18.14
CA THR A 95 -5.36 21.12 -18.56
C THR A 95 -6.13 22.20 -17.80
N ASP A 96 -5.73 23.45 -17.92
CA ASP A 96 -6.47 24.56 -17.32
C ASP A 96 -7.88 24.64 -17.89
N GLU A 97 -8.05 24.32 -19.18
CA GLU A 97 -9.35 24.33 -19.85
C GLU A 97 -10.21 23.12 -19.51
N ASN A 98 -9.57 21.96 -19.31
CA ASN A 98 -10.25 20.71 -19.01
C ASN A 98 -9.60 20.09 -17.76
N ASN A 99 -9.96 20.59 -16.59
CA ASN A 99 -9.41 20.14 -15.31
C ASN A 99 -10.19 18.94 -14.83
N TYR A 100 -9.75 17.75 -15.28
CA TYR A 100 -10.42 16.49 -14.97
C TYR A 100 -10.27 16.07 -13.51
N VAL A 101 -9.21 16.53 -12.83
CA VAL A 101 -9.05 16.28 -11.39
C VAL A 101 -10.18 16.97 -10.62
N ASP A 102 -10.39 18.25 -10.89
CA ASP A 102 -11.39 19.04 -10.16
C ASP A 102 -12.84 18.78 -10.63
N ASN A 103 -13.03 18.52 -11.91
CA ASN A 103 -14.37 18.44 -12.50
C ASN A 103 -14.83 17.04 -12.87
N GLY A 104 -13.92 16.07 -12.79
CA GLY A 104 -14.20 14.71 -13.24
C GLY A 104 -14.09 14.58 -14.75
N PHE A 105 -14.13 13.34 -15.21
CA PHE A 105 -14.11 13.00 -16.65
C PHE A 105 -15.01 11.79 -16.88
N TRP A 106 -15.81 11.86 -17.96
CA TRP A 106 -16.66 10.73 -18.34
C TRP A 106 -16.69 10.63 -19.86
N ALA A 107 -16.15 9.55 -20.40
CA ALA A 107 -16.26 9.21 -21.82
C ALA A 107 -17.67 8.72 -22.08
N MET A 108 -18.37 9.33 -23.01
CA MET A 108 -19.76 8.93 -23.33
C MET A 108 -19.82 7.94 -24.49
N SER A 109 -18.65 7.55 -25.02
CA SER A 109 -18.50 6.50 -26.04
C SER A 109 -17.08 5.96 -25.96
N GLN A 110 -16.84 4.79 -26.56
CA GLN A 110 -15.50 4.21 -26.61
C GLN A 110 -14.51 5.13 -27.34
N ALA A 111 -14.98 5.87 -28.33
CA ALA A 111 -14.13 6.81 -29.06
C ALA A 111 -13.60 7.96 -28.19
N GLU A 112 -14.30 8.28 -27.11
CA GLU A 112 -13.88 9.34 -26.17
C GLU A 112 -12.93 8.84 -25.08
N GLU A 113 -12.72 7.54 -24.97
CA GLU A 113 -11.83 6.97 -23.95
C GLU A 113 -10.38 7.35 -24.23
N LEU A 114 -9.63 7.69 -23.19
CA LEU A 114 -8.32 8.34 -23.33
C LEU A 114 -7.16 7.35 -23.12
N PRO A 115 -6.33 7.13 -24.14
CA PRO A 115 -5.15 6.25 -23.99
C PRO A 115 -4.14 6.81 -22.99
N ASN A 116 -3.39 5.92 -22.36
CA ASN A 116 -2.40 6.28 -21.34
C ASN A 116 -1.04 5.63 -21.65
N ALA A 117 -0.02 6.45 -21.78
CA ALA A 117 1.35 5.97 -21.92
C ALA A 117 1.80 5.37 -20.57
N ASN A 118 2.56 4.29 -20.64
CA ASN A 118 3.20 3.67 -19.47
C ASN A 118 2.22 3.14 -18.41
N LEU A 119 0.98 2.85 -18.82
CA LEU A 119 -0.02 2.23 -17.95
C LEU A 119 -0.25 0.80 -18.43
N TYR A 120 -0.21 -0.17 -17.50
CA TYR A 120 -0.45 -1.56 -17.85
C TYR A 120 -1.40 -2.24 -16.86
N ALA A 121 -2.05 -3.28 -17.37
CA ALA A 121 -2.90 -4.18 -16.59
C ALA A 121 -2.35 -5.60 -16.76
N ALA A 122 -2.00 -6.25 -15.64
CA ALA A 122 -1.49 -7.62 -15.68
C ALA A 122 -2.48 -8.57 -15.03
N ILE A 123 -2.72 -9.71 -15.70
CA ILE A 123 -3.63 -10.76 -15.22
C ILE A 123 -2.84 -12.04 -15.05
N ILE A 124 -2.97 -12.69 -13.89
CA ILE A 124 -2.21 -13.90 -13.58
C ILE A 124 -2.72 -15.06 -14.42
N GLN A 125 -1.80 -15.70 -15.11
CA GLN A 125 -2.08 -16.93 -15.89
C GLN A 125 -1.94 -18.15 -14.99
N GLU A 126 -0.82 -18.28 -14.28
CA GLU A 126 -0.55 -19.44 -13.42
C GLU A 126 0.44 -19.08 -12.31
N ILE A 127 0.24 -19.70 -11.14
CA ILE A 127 1.18 -19.68 -10.01
C ILE A 127 1.68 -21.12 -9.85
N LYS A 128 2.98 -21.32 -10.02
CA LYS A 128 3.58 -22.66 -10.01
C LYS A 128 4.69 -22.75 -8.97
N ASP A 129 4.63 -23.76 -8.11
CA ASP A 129 5.68 -24.01 -7.11
C ASP A 129 6.90 -24.61 -7.81
N VAL A 130 8.02 -23.90 -7.77
CA VAL A 130 9.28 -24.30 -8.39
C VAL A 130 10.40 -24.38 -7.36
N THR A 131 10.03 -24.52 -6.08
CA THR A 131 10.98 -24.53 -4.96
C THR A 131 12.12 -25.54 -5.18
N ASN A 132 11.79 -26.77 -5.53
CA ASN A 132 12.79 -27.81 -5.73
C ASN A 132 13.77 -27.50 -6.87
N ASP A 133 13.27 -26.94 -7.94
CA ASP A 133 14.11 -26.55 -9.09
C ASP A 133 15.05 -25.41 -8.74
N VAL A 134 14.55 -24.40 -8.01
CA VAL A 134 15.33 -23.22 -7.62
C VAL A 134 16.39 -23.58 -6.60
N LEU A 135 16.07 -24.45 -5.64
CA LEU A 135 16.98 -24.83 -4.56
C LEU A 135 17.92 -25.97 -4.93
N LYS A 136 17.80 -26.53 -6.13
CA LYS A 136 18.63 -27.65 -6.57
C LYS A 136 20.13 -27.32 -6.46
N GLY A 137 20.87 -28.20 -5.82
CA GLY A 137 22.32 -28.04 -5.63
C GLY A 137 22.69 -27.19 -4.42
N THR A 138 21.74 -26.75 -3.62
CA THR A 138 22.00 -26.00 -2.38
C THR A 138 21.83 -26.92 -1.15
N ASN A 139 22.46 -26.51 -0.06
CA ASN A 139 22.25 -27.14 1.25
C ASN A 139 22.53 -26.15 2.37
N SER A 140 22.15 -26.51 3.56
CA SER A 140 22.24 -25.65 4.73
C SER A 140 23.67 -25.32 5.21
N UNK A 141 24.45 -25.87 4.69
CA UNK A 141 25.75 -25.76 5.01
C UNK A 141 26.52 -24.84 4.23
N MET A 142 26.01 -24.52 3.25
CA MET A 142 26.67 -23.62 2.30
C MET A 142 26.79 -22.21 2.86
N ALA A 143 27.86 -21.52 2.48
CA ALA A 143 27.97 -20.08 2.70
C ALA A 143 26.79 -19.37 2.02
N VAL A 144 26.23 -18.35 2.67
CA VAL A 144 25.05 -17.64 2.21
C VAL A 144 25.24 -17.10 0.80
N GLU A 145 26.41 -16.52 0.52
CA GLU A 145 26.73 -15.92 -0.80
C GLU A 145 26.76 -16.98 -1.91
N MET A 146 27.32 -18.15 -1.61
CA MET A 146 27.36 -19.26 -2.59
C MET A 146 25.95 -19.79 -2.85
N ARG A 147 25.20 -20.00 -1.77
CA ARG A 147 23.82 -20.48 -1.86
C ARG A 147 22.97 -19.52 -2.71
N ASP A 148 23.07 -18.24 -2.42
CA ASP A 148 22.33 -17.19 -3.14
C ASP A 148 22.70 -17.16 -4.62
N SER A 149 23.99 -17.34 -4.94
CA SER A 149 24.47 -17.39 -6.33
C SER A 149 23.84 -18.55 -7.10
N ILE A 150 23.77 -19.74 -6.48
CA ILE A 150 23.15 -20.94 -7.08
C ILE A 150 21.65 -20.68 -7.31
N ILE A 151 20.96 -20.13 -6.30
CA ILE A 151 19.52 -19.83 -6.38
C ILE A 151 19.26 -18.87 -7.54
N ARG A 152 20.03 -17.80 -7.65
CA ARG A 152 19.87 -16.83 -8.75
C ARG A 152 20.11 -17.46 -10.11
N ALA A 153 21.15 -18.31 -10.23
CA ALA A 153 21.45 -18.99 -11.50
C ALA A 153 20.34 -19.96 -11.89
N ASN A 154 19.86 -20.76 -10.93
CA ASN A 154 18.75 -21.71 -11.17
C ASN A 154 17.48 -20.96 -11.58
N GLY A 155 17.16 -19.88 -10.89
CA GLY A 155 15.99 -19.07 -11.18
C GLY A 155 16.04 -18.44 -12.55
N ALA A 156 17.18 -17.84 -12.90
CA ALA A 156 17.37 -17.21 -14.22
C ALA A 156 17.23 -18.24 -15.34
N ALA A 157 17.79 -19.43 -15.16
CA ALA A 157 17.69 -20.51 -16.16
C ALA A 157 16.23 -20.96 -16.33
N LEU A 158 15.50 -21.07 -15.22
CA LEU A 158 14.09 -21.47 -15.25
C LEU A 158 13.23 -20.44 -15.97
N VAL A 159 13.42 -19.17 -15.67
CA VAL A 159 12.69 -18.08 -16.32
C VAL A 159 13.01 -18.04 -17.81
N ALA A 160 14.29 -18.18 -18.20
CA ALA A 160 14.70 -18.22 -19.61
C ALA A 160 13.99 -19.34 -20.39
N UNK A 161 13.86 -20.27 -19.76
CA UNK A 161 13.25 -21.37 -20.29
C UNK A 161 11.84 -21.16 -20.59
N MET A 162 11.23 -20.66 -19.75
CA MET A 162 9.81 -20.37 -19.92
C MET A 162 9.56 -19.27 -20.94
N ARG A 163 10.39 -18.24 -20.95
CA ARG A 163 10.28 -17.15 -21.94
C ARG A 163 10.45 -17.65 -23.36
N GLU A 164 11.34 -18.61 -23.56
CA GLU A 164 11.54 -19.23 -24.87
C GLU A 164 10.34 -20.07 -25.29
N ALA A 165 9.78 -20.85 -24.34
CA ALA A 165 8.64 -21.73 -24.62
C ALA A 165 7.32 -20.96 -24.83
N TYR A 166 7.11 -19.89 -24.08
CA TYR A 166 5.86 -19.11 -24.12
C TYR A 166 6.18 -17.62 -24.11
N PRO A 167 6.68 -17.07 -25.23
CA PRO A 167 7.17 -15.68 -25.25
C PRO A 167 6.08 -14.62 -25.13
N HIS A 168 4.83 -14.99 -25.26
CA HIS A 168 3.70 -14.06 -25.13
C HIS A 168 3.31 -13.78 -23.67
N LEU A 169 3.90 -14.50 -22.70
CA LEU A 169 3.64 -14.29 -21.27
C LEU A 169 4.83 -13.60 -20.61
N ALA A 170 4.55 -12.86 -19.54
CA ALA A 170 5.58 -12.31 -18.67
C ALA A 170 5.77 -13.27 -17.48
N TYR A 171 6.98 -13.35 -16.97
CA TYR A 171 7.33 -14.28 -15.88
C TYR A 171 8.01 -13.54 -14.74
N GLU A 172 7.63 -13.91 -13.53
CA GLU A 172 8.21 -13.37 -12.30
C GLU A 172 8.48 -14.54 -11.37
N LEU A 173 9.72 -14.65 -10.90
CA LEU A 173 10.08 -15.64 -9.87
C LEU A 173 10.14 -14.90 -8.55
N LYS A 174 9.35 -15.35 -7.58
CA LYS A 174 9.26 -14.73 -6.25
C LYS A 174 9.58 -15.72 -5.15
N ASP A 175 10.30 -15.26 -4.13
CA ASP A 175 10.50 -16.03 -2.90
C ASP A 175 9.39 -15.74 -1.89
N PHE A 176 9.10 -16.74 -1.09
CA PHE A 176 8.09 -16.69 -0.04
C PHE A 176 8.69 -17.29 1.23
N PHE A 177 8.24 -16.83 2.39
CA PHE A 177 8.72 -17.28 3.68
C PHE A 177 10.27 -17.17 3.76
N PHE A 178 10.79 -16.02 3.29
CA PHE A 178 12.23 -15.71 3.35
C PHE A 178 13.10 -16.73 2.60
N GLY A 179 12.63 -17.25 1.49
CA GLY A 179 13.40 -18.19 0.67
C GLY A 179 13.15 -19.66 0.97
N ASN A 180 12.17 -19.98 1.80
CA ASN A 180 11.75 -21.38 2.01
C ASN A 180 10.91 -21.92 0.86
N GLN A 181 10.33 -21.03 0.05
CA GLN A 181 9.45 -21.39 -1.06
C GLN A 181 9.70 -20.44 -2.22
N TYR A 182 9.61 -20.96 -3.42
CA TYR A 182 9.74 -20.17 -4.66
C TYR A 182 8.59 -20.50 -5.58
N LEU A 183 7.91 -19.43 -6.05
CA LEU A 183 6.81 -19.57 -7.00
C LEU A 183 7.15 -18.83 -8.28
N LEU A 184 6.89 -19.47 -9.41
CA LEU A 184 6.99 -18.87 -10.72
C LEU A 184 5.60 -18.41 -11.14
N ILE A 185 5.46 -17.12 -11.41
CA ILE A 185 4.17 -16.49 -11.73
C ILE A 185 4.21 -16.06 -13.19
N SER A 186 3.26 -16.55 -13.97
CA SER A 186 3.12 -16.14 -15.37
C SER A 186 1.92 -15.21 -15.50
N LYS A 187 2.04 -14.20 -16.37
CA LYS A 187 1.07 -13.12 -16.52
C LYS A 187 0.82 -12.76 -17.98
N LYS A 188 -0.41 -12.33 -18.25
CA LYS A 188 -0.74 -11.59 -19.47
C LYS A 188 -0.63 -10.11 -19.15
N VAL A 189 0.13 -9.35 -19.94
CA VAL A 189 0.34 -7.91 -19.66
C VAL A 189 -0.23 -7.10 -20.82
N PHE A 190 -1.24 -6.28 -20.52
CA PHE A 190 -1.94 -5.43 -21.48
C PHE A 190 -1.43 -4.00 -21.31
N ASN A 191 -0.95 -3.41 -22.41
CA ASN A 191 -0.35 -2.06 -22.38
C ASN A 191 -1.25 -0.98 -22.99
N ASP A 192 -2.46 -1.34 -23.43
CA ASP A 192 -3.44 -0.38 -23.92
C ASP A 192 -4.61 -0.33 -22.93
N VAL A 193 -4.49 0.56 -21.94
CA VAL A 193 -5.49 0.74 -20.88
C VAL A 193 -5.92 2.20 -20.92
N ARG A 194 -7.22 2.44 -21.18
CA ARG A 194 -7.73 3.78 -21.43
C ARG A 194 -8.62 4.26 -20.28
N LEU A 195 -8.55 5.57 -20.00
CA LEU A 195 -9.39 6.21 -18.98
C LEU A 195 -10.81 6.35 -19.51
N VAL A 196 -11.79 5.83 -18.78
CA VAL A 196 -13.21 5.88 -19.12
C VAL A 196 -13.94 6.90 -18.26
N GLY A 197 -13.65 6.95 -16.98
CA GLY A 197 -14.35 7.88 -16.11
C GLY A 197 -13.74 8.00 -14.73
N ALA A 198 -13.94 9.18 -14.14
CA ALA A 198 -13.51 9.45 -12.78
C ALA A 198 -14.38 10.56 -12.22
N PRO A 199 -14.85 10.45 -10.97
CA PRO A 199 -15.57 11.56 -10.36
C PRO A 199 -14.61 12.72 -10.07
N PRO A 200 -15.12 13.92 -9.85
CA PRO A 200 -14.26 15.01 -9.37
C PRO A 200 -13.62 14.66 -8.03
N LYS A 201 -12.48 15.27 -7.72
CA LYS A 201 -11.77 14.99 -6.45
C LYS A 201 -12.65 15.27 -5.23
N SER A 202 -13.63 16.16 -5.34
CA SER A 202 -14.58 16.45 -4.26
C SER A 202 -15.47 15.24 -3.92
N ILE A 203 -15.49 14.20 -4.78
CA ILE A 203 -16.13 12.91 -4.49
C ILE A 203 -15.04 11.85 -4.27
N GLY A 204 -14.10 11.74 -5.19
CA GLY A 204 -13.06 10.71 -5.20
C GLY A 204 -12.03 10.83 -4.09
N LYS A 205 -11.84 12.05 -3.59
CA LYS A 205 -10.89 12.33 -2.51
C LYS A 205 -11.54 13.16 -1.38
N TYR A 206 -12.83 13.00 -1.20
CA TYR A 206 -13.60 13.73 -0.18
C TYR A 206 -13.02 13.44 1.21
N GLY A 207 -12.75 14.50 1.98
CA GLY A 207 -12.12 14.39 3.29
C GLY A 207 -10.59 14.44 3.25
N ALA A 208 -9.99 14.24 2.09
CA ALA A 208 -8.56 14.43 1.79
C ALA A 208 -7.65 13.95 2.95
N ASP A 209 -6.76 14.82 3.45
CA ASP A 209 -5.83 14.46 4.52
C ASP A 209 -6.55 14.27 5.87
N THR A 210 -7.56 15.08 6.16
CA THR A 210 -8.29 14.97 7.43
C THR A 210 -8.86 13.56 7.65
N ASP A 211 -9.46 12.98 6.60
CA ASP A 211 -10.09 11.66 6.69
C ASP A 211 -9.16 10.50 6.31
N ASN A 212 -7.96 10.78 5.83
CA ASN A 212 -7.01 9.72 5.45
C ASN A 212 -6.76 8.80 6.66
N TRP A 213 -6.87 7.49 6.45
CA TRP A 213 -6.81 6.41 7.45
C TRP A 213 -8.03 6.37 8.40
N MET A 214 -8.92 7.34 8.36
CA MET A 214 -9.95 7.48 9.38
C MET A 214 -11.23 6.73 9.03
N TRP A 215 -11.91 6.24 10.05
CA TRP A 215 -13.27 5.74 9.99
C TRP A 215 -14.07 6.47 11.06
N PRO A 216 -15.30 6.96 10.82
CA PRO A 216 -16.14 6.73 9.62
C PRO A 216 -15.67 7.50 8.40
N ARG A 217 -15.84 6.90 7.22
CA ARG A 217 -15.34 7.43 5.95
C ARG A 217 -16.49 7.66 4.97
N HIS A 218 -16.36 8.70 4.13
CA HIS A 218 -17.45 9.12 3.22
C HIS A 218 -16.91 9.47 1.83
N THR A 219 -15.95 8.71 1.35
CA THR A 219 -15.20 8.98 0.13
C THR A 219 -15.63 8.01 -0.98
N GLY A 220 -15.86 8.54 -2.19
CA GLY A 220 -16.13 7.73 -3.38
C GLY A 220 -14.86 7.49 -4.18
N ASP A 221 -13.91 6.76 -3.61
CA ASP A 221 -12.56 6.58 -4.15
C ASP A 221 -12.54 5.54 -5.26
N PHE A 222 -13.05 5.91 -6.45
CA PHE A 222 -13.04 5.00 -7.59
C PHE A 222 -12.69 5.75 -8.88
N SER A 223 -12.19 5.00 -9.86
CA SER A 223 -12.03 5.43 -11.25
C SER A 223 -12.22 4.22 -12.16
N ILE A 224 -12.52 4.48 -13.42
CA ILE A 224 -12.88 3.45 -14.39
C ILE A 224 -11.97 3.56 -15.61
N PHE A 225 -11.44 2.42 -16.02
CA PHE A 225 -10.59 2.27 -17.20
C PHE A 225 -11.18 1.17 -18.07
N ARG A 226 -10.63 0.99 -19.25
CA ARG A 226 -10.95 -0.14 -20.12
C ARG A 226 -9.67 -0.74 -20.67
N VAL A 227 -9.57 -2.06 -20.57
CA VAL A 227 -8.45 -2.81 -21.14
C VAL A 227 -8.77 -3.09 -22.60
N TYR A 228 -7.82 -2.80 -23.49
CA TYR A 228 -7.92 -3.04 -24.93
C TYR A 228 -6.96 -4.15 -25.32
N ALA A 229 -7.34 -4.88 -26.35
CA ALA A 229 -6.57 -6.01 -26.90
C ALA A 229 -6.51 -5.91 -28.43
N ASP A 230 -5.69 -6.74 -29.06
CA ASP A 230 -5.67 -6.79 -30.53
C ASP A 230 -6.92 -7.52 -31.06
N ALA A 231 -7.03 -7.61 -32.38
CA ALA A 231 -8.21 -8.19 -33.04
C ALA A 231 -8.42 -9.67 -32.66
N GLU A 232 -7.38 -10.37 -32.21
CA GLU A 232 -7.44 -11.76 -31.75
C GLU A 232 -7.61 -11.88 -30.24
N ASN A 233 -7.93 -10.78 -29.55
CA ASN A 233 -8.16 -10.73 -28.10
C ASN A 233 -6.89 -10.99 -27.29
N LYS A 234 -5.73 -10.64 -27.85
CA LYS A 234 -4.43 -10.87 -27.20
C LYS A 234 -3.83 -9.56 -26.68
N PRO A 235 -3.00 -9.63 -25.64
CA PRO A 235 -2.31 -8.44 -25.13
C PRO A 235 -1.53 -7.72 -26.24
N ALA A 236 -1.60 -6.40 -26.23
CA ALA A 236 -0.98 -5.57 -27.26
C ALA A 236 -0.61 -4.20 -26.71
N ASN A 237 0.36 -3.56 -27.35
CA ASN A 237 0.65 -2.15 -27.13
C ASN A 237 -0.46 -1.31 -27.78
N TYR A 238 -0.53 -0.04 -27.41
CA TYR A 238 -1.55 0.86 -27.96
C TYR A 238 -1.55 0.82 -29.51
N ALA A 239 -2.73 0.72 -30.07
CA ALA A 239 -2.98 0.88 -31.49
C ALA A 239 -4.42 1.32 -31.67
N GLU A 240 -4.67 2.19 -32.66
CA GLU A 240 -6.03 2.67 -32.95
C GLU A 240 -6.95 1.50 -33.34
N THR A 241 -6.39 0.42 -33.88
CA THR A 241 -7.12 -0.76 -34.30
C THR A 241 -7.47 -1.72 -33.17
N ASN A 242 -6.96 -1.49 -31.97
CA ASN A 242 -7.29 -2.34 -30.82
C ASN A 242 -8.77 -2.24 -30.46
N VAL A 243 -9.30 -3.32 -29.88
CA VAL A 243 -10.71 -3.44 -29.48
C VAL A 243 -10.77 -3.76 -27.98
N PRO A 244 -11.92 -3.53 -27.33
CA PRO A 244 -12.07 -3.89 -25.94
C PRO A 244 -11.73 -5.37 -25.69
N TYR A 245 -10.98 -5.61 -24.62
CA TYR A 245 -10.59 -6.97 -24.23
C TYR A 245 -11.82 -7.76 -23.76
N GLN A 246 -11.94 -8.97 -24.21
CA GLN A 246 -13.00 -9.89 -23.78
C GLN A 246 -12.39 -10.89 -22.79
N PRO A 247 -12.56 -10.66 -21.48
CA PRO A 247 -11.91 -11.51 -20.49
C PRO A 247 -12.56 -12.90 -20.40
N ALA A 248 -11.79 -13.88 -19.94
CA ALA A 248 -12.28 -15.23 -19.66
C ALA A 248 -13.33 -15.19 -18.53
N ARG A 249 -13.21 -14.25 -17.63
CA ARG A 249 -14.12 -14.05 -16.50
C ARG A 249 -14.21 -12.56 -16.17
N HIS A 250 -15.41 -12.08 -15.88
CA HIS A 250 -15.60 -10.75 -15.27
C HIS A 250 -16.47 -10.91 -14.02
N LEU A 251 -16.46 -9.91 -13.14
CA LEU A 251 -17.22 -9.97 -11.91
C LEU A 251 -18.64 -9.45 -12.13
N LYS A 252 -19.61 -10.17 -11.58
CA LYS A 252 -20.98 -9.67 -11.45
C LYS A 252 -20.99 -8.67 -10.29
N VAL A 253 -21.82 -7.64 -10.39
CA VAL A 253 -21.94 -6.61 -9.36
C VAL A 253 -23.26 -6.84 -8.61
N ASN A 254 -23.19 -7.03 -7.30
CA ASN A 254 -24.38 -7.27 -6.47
C ASN A 254 -24.76 -5.99 -5.73
N ILE A 255 -25.98 -5.50 -5.99
CA ILE A 255 -26.54 -4.32 -5.34
C ILE A 255 -27.74 -4.67 -4.43
N GLY A 256 -27.84 -5.93 -4.03
CA GLY A 256 -28.97 -6.43 -3.24
C GLY A 256 -29.01 -6.06 -1.77
N GLY A 257 -27.92 -5.47 -1.27
CA GLY A 257 -27.85 -5.05 0.13
C GLY A 257 -26.77 -5.76 0.93
N LEU A 258 -26.31 -5.09 1.98
CA LEU A 258 -25.25 -5.58 2.87
C LEU A 258 -25.75 -5.50 4.33
N LYS A 259 -25.24 -6.39 5.18
CA LYS A 259 -25.48 -6.30 6.62
C LYS A 259 -24.32 -6.89 7.41
N GLU A 260 -24.27 -6.58 8.70
CA GLU A 260 -23.30 -7.12 9.64
C GLU A 260 -23.27 -8.64 9.57
N GLY A 261 -22.07 -9.20 9.57
CA GLY A 261 -21.87 -10.65 9.52
C GLY A 261 -21.72 -11.22 8.13
N ASP A 262 -22.04 -10.45 7.09
CA ASP A 262 -21.89 -10.92 5.70
C ASP A 262 -20.42 -11.28 5.41
N PHE A 263 -20.23 -12.43 4.77
CA PHE A 263 -18.91 -12.89 4.31
C PHE A 263 -18.33 -11.89 3.30
N THR A 264 -17.03 -11.61 3.43
CA THR A 264 -16.28 -10.77 2.48
C THR A 264 -14.97 -11.44 2.11
N MET A 265 -14.56 -11.26 0.86
CA MET A 265 -13.29 -11.76 0.35
C MET A 265 -12.65 -10.67 -0.49
N VAL A 266 -11.43 -10.24 -0.10
CA VAL A 266 -10.64 -9.27 -0.86
C VAL A 266 -9.61 -10.05 -1.67
N TYR A 267 -9.56 -9.80 -2.97
CA TYR A 267 -8.72 -10.55 -3.90
C TYR A 267 -7.83 -9.54 -4.65
N GLY A 268 -6.57 -9.47 -4.27
CA GLY A 268 -5.71 -8.45 -4.85
C GLY A 268 -4.21 -8.67 -4.58
N PHE A 269 -3.44 -7.59 -4.72
CA PHE A 269 -1.98 -7.62 -4.73
C PHE A 269 -1.39 -6.78 -3.60
N PRO A 270 -1.50 -7.26 -2.34
CA PRO A 270 -0.92 -6.51 -1.21
C PRO A 270 0.60 -6.42 -1.35
N GLY A 271 1.15 -5.25 -1.03
CA GLY A 271 2.53 -4.92 -1.32
C GLY A 271 3.57 -5.49 -0.37
N SER A 272 3.43 -5.21 0.92
CA SER A 272 4.49 -5.56 1.89
C SER A 272 3.96 -5.61 3.32
N THR A 273 4.33 -6.66 4.05
CA THR A 273 4.03 -6.81 5.49
C THR A 273 5.26 -7.36 6.20
N GLN A 274 5.22 -7.36 7.53
CA GLN A 274 6.27 -7.89 8.39
C GLN A 274 5.64 -8.70 9.54
N GLN A 275 5.00 -9.82 9.20
CA GLN A 275 4.25 -10.63 10.17
C GLN A 275 5.14 -11.49 11.04
N TYR A 276 6.43 -11.61 10.70
CA TYR A 276 7.35 -12.52 11.37
C TYR A 276 8.47 -11.81 12.15
N LEU A 277 8.22 -10.55 12.55
CA LEU A 277 9.12 -9.81 13.43
C LEU A 277 9.06 -10.38 14.85
N PRO A 278 10.20 -10.48 15.54
CA PRO A 278 10.13 -10.79 16.98
C PRO A 278 9.53 -9.62 17.77
N ALA A 279 8.95 -9.94 18.92
CA ALA A 279 8.35 -8.95 19.81
C ALA A 279 9.30 -7.79 20.09
N ALA A 280 10.59 -8.06 20.26
CA ALA A 280 11.60 -7.04 20.53
C ALA A 280 11.70 -6.01 19.40
N GLU A 281 11.57 -6.42 18.12
CA GLU A 281 11.65 -5.47 17.00
C GLU A 281 10.34 -4.69 16.83
N VAL A 282 9.20 -5.31 17.10
CA VAL A 282 7.94 -4.57 17.19
C VAL A 282 8.06 -3.49 18.27
N GLN A 283 8.64 -3.83 19.41
CA GLN A 283 8.89 -2.88 20.50
C GLN A 283 9.82 -1.74 20.05
N ASN A 284 10.93 -2.06 19.38
CA ASN A 284 11.85 -1.06 18.82
C ASN A 284 11.09 -0.11 17.89
N THR A 285 10.22 -0.65 17.05
CA THR A 285 9.45 0.14 16.08
C THR A 285 8.55 1.14 16.80
N VAL A 286 7.78 0.69 17.79
CA VAL A 286 6.77 1.57 18.43
C VAL A 286 7.34 2.43 19.56
N GLU A 287 8.47 2.05 20.15
CA GLU A 287 9.05 2.80 21.27
C GLU A 287 10.25 3.67 20.87
N ILE A 288 10.93 3.35 19.77
CA ILE A 288 12.16 4.06 19.35
C ILE A 288 12.00 4.68 17.96
N TYR A 289 11.75 3.86 16.93
CA TYR A 289 11.78 4.34 15.53
C TYR A 289 10.60 5.25 15.21
N ASN A 290 9.38 4.82 15.50
CA ASN A 290 8.19 5.65 15.23
C ASN A 290 8.19 6.95 16.02
N PRO A 291 8.47 6.95 17.34
CA PRO A 291 8.53 8.23 18.08
C PRO A 291 9.56 9.19 17.51
N PHE A 292 10.72 8.69 17.09
CA PHE A 292 11.75 9.53 16.46
C PHE A 292 11.23 10.15 15.14
N ARG A 293 10.70 9.31 14.25
CA ARG A 293 10.19 9.79 12.95
C ARG A 293 9.03 10.76 13.12
N ILE A 294 8.14 10.48 14.05
CA ILE A 294 7.01 11.36 14.40
C ILE A 294 7.54 12.72 14.86
N SER A 295 8.57 12.75 15.71
CA SER A 295 9.11 14.02 16.22
C SER A 295 9.67 14.91 15.12
N VAL A 296 10.31 14.31 14.10
CA VAL A 296 10.84 15.08 12.95
C VAL A 296 9.67 15.66 12.14
N ARG A 297 8.67 14.81 11.82
CA ARG A 297 7.52 15.26 11.03
C ARG A 297 6.64 16.25 11.79
N ASP A 298 6.51 16.11 13.11
CA ASP A 298 5.81 17.11 13.96
C ASP A 298 6.36 18.51 13.72
N ARG A 299 7.67 18.64 13.73
CA ARG A 299 8.33 19.94 13.57
C ARG A 299 8.12 20.50 12.18
N LYS A 300 8.29 19.67 11.16
CA LYS A 300 8.08 20.09 9.77
C LYS A 300 6.63 20.50 9.52
N LEU A 301 5.67 19.66 9.93
CA LEU A 301 4.24 19.92 9.74
C LEU A 301 3.79 21.16 10.50
N ASN A 302 4.33 21.40 11.71
CA ASN A 302 4.02 22.61 12.48
C ASN A 302 4.46 23.88 11.75
N VAL A 303 5.66 23.88 11.16
CA VAL A 303 6.15 25.02 10.37
C VAL A 303 5.21 25.27 9.20
N TRP A 304 4.93 24.21 8.44
CA TRP A 304 4.08 24.30 7.25
C TRP A 304 2.66 24.77 7.60
N ASP A 305 2.04 24.16 8.61
CA ASP A 305 0.68 24.50 9.02
C ASP A 305 0.54 25.97 9.43
N ARG A 306 1.49 26.44 10.22
CA ARG A 306 1.49 27.83 10.71
C ARG A 306 1.57 28.83 9.54
N ARG A 307 2.46 28.58 8.60
CA ARG A 307 2.67 29.46 7.45
C ARG A 307 1.53 29.36 6.43
N MET A 308 1.01 28.16 6.21
CA MET A 308 -0.13 27.94 5.29
C MET A 308 -1.38 28.70 5.78
N ARG A 309 -1.58 28.75 7.08
CA ARG A 309 -2.72 29.49 7.67
C ARG A 309 -2.59 30.99 7.46
N GLN A 310 -1.38 31.50 7.34
CA GLN A 310 -1.10 32.94 7.18
C GLN A 310 -1.09 33.41 5.73
N ASP A 311 -0.98 32.48 4.77
CA ASP A 311 -0.77 32.83 3.35
C ASP A 311 -1.45 31.80 2.46
N SER A 312 -2.52 32.24 1.75
CA SER A 312 -3.31 31.37 0.89
C SER A 312 -2.52 30.84 -0.32
N SER A 313 -1.52 31.57 -0.80
CA SER A 313 -0.70 31.08 -1.92
C SER A 313 0.21 29.96 -1.47
N LEU A 314 0.75 30.01 -0.23
CA LEU A 314 1.48 28.92 0.36
C LEU A 314 0.59 27.72 0.60
N GLN A 315 -0.65 27.94 1.02
CA GLN A 315 -1.61 26.84 1.22
C GLN A 315 -1.81 26.05 -0.08
N LEU A 316 -2.04 26.76 -1.18
CA LEU A 316 -2.21 26.10 -2.50
C LEU A 316 -0.98 25.30 -2.90
N SER A 317 0.21 25.87 -2.69
CA SER A 317 1.47 25.23 -3.08
C SER A 317 1.80 24.00 -2.24
N TYR A 318 1.45 24.01 -0.95
CA TYR A 318 1.95 23.02 0.00
C TYR A 318 0.91 21.99 0.45
N VAL A 319 -0.36 22.13 0.08
CA VAL A 319 -1.41 21.24 0.59
C VAL A 319 -1.15 19.76 0.22
N SER A 320 -0.72 19.48 -1.01
CA SER A 320 -0.41 18.11 -1.43
C SER A 320 0.84 17.57 -0.73
N LYS A 321 1.85 18.43 -0.57
CA LYS A 321 3.07 18.07 0.15
C LYS A 321 2.76 17.77 1.61
N PHE A 322 1.91 18.58 2.23
CA PHE A 322 1.47 18.38 3.62
C PHE A 322 0.80 17.01 3.78
N ALA A 323 -0.14 16.70 2.89
CA ALA A 323 -0.84 15.41 2.92
C ALA A 323 0.13 14.24 2.80
N SER A 324 1.13 14.35 1.92
CA SER A 324 2.13 13.33 1.71
C SER A 324 2.98 13.06 2.97
N VAL A 325 3.43 14.13 3.62
CA VAL A 325 4.21 14.04 4.87
C VAL A 325 3.34 13.49 6.00
N SER A 326 2.10 13.95 6.08
CA SER A 326 1.13 13.56 7.11
C SER A 326 0.75 12.08 7.02
N ASN A 327 0.73 11.50 5.83
CA ASN A 327 0.27 10.13 5.61
C ASN A 327 1.01 9.12 6.50
N SER A 328 2.34 9.09 6.44
CA SER A 328 3.15 8.19 7.27
C SER A 328 3.15 8.61 8.75
N TRP A 329 3.14 9.90 9.02
CA TRP A 329 3.08 10.46 10.37
C TRP A 329 1.84 9.95 11.11
N LYS A 330 0.68 9.99 10.47
CA LYS A 330 -0.57 9.43 11.04
C LYS A 330 -0.46 7.92 11.24
N ARG A 331 0.07 7.20 10.24
CA ARG A 331 0.20 5.75 10.31
C ARG A 331 1.10 5.34 11.48
N TRP A 332 2.25 6.01 11.66
CA TRP A 332 3.18 5.67 12.76
C TRP A 332 2.51 5.90 14.13
N LYS A 333 1.74 6.98 14.27
CA LYS A 333 0.98 7.23 15.52
C LYS A 333 -0.04 6.12 15.76
N GLY A 334 -0.75 5.73 14.73
CA GLY A 334 -1.74 4.65 14.80
C GLY A 334 -1.10 3.30 15.14
N GLU A 335 0.09 3.02 14.61
CA GLU A 335 0.82 1.79 14.92
C GLU A 335 1.17 1.71 16.41
N ILE A 336 1.65 2.80 16.98
CA ILE A 336 1.97 2.87 18.41
C ILE A 336 0.73 2.56 19.25
N LEU A 337 -0.39 3.24 18.96
CA LEU A 337 -1.63 3.04 19.71
C LEU A 337 -2.20 1.63 19.53
N GLY A 338 -2.19 1.12 18.32
CA GLY A 338 -2.73 -0.20 18.02
C GLY A 338 -1.96 -1.32 18.73
N VAL A 339 -0.63 -1.23 18.73
CA VAL A 339 0.22 -2.20 19.43
C VAL A 339 -0.05 -2.14 20.94
N GLU A 340 -0.19 -0.93 21.48
CA GLU A 340 -0.49 -0.74 22.92
C GLU A 340 -1.87 -1.27 23.29
N ARG A 341 -2.90 -0.88 22.55
CA ARG A 341 -4.30 -1.24 22.83
C ARG A 341 -4.55 -2.74 22.77
N THR A 342 -3.86 -3.44 21.89
CA THR A 342 -4.03 -4.89 21.70
C THR A 342 -3.08 -5.70 22.56
N ASN A 343 -2.20 -5.06 23.32
CA ASN A 343 -1.17 -5.74 24.10
C ASN A 343 -0.30 -6.66 23.23
N ALA A 344 -0.03 -6.21 21.99
CA ALA A 344 0.59 -7.04 20.95
C ALA A 344 1.96 -7.59 21.35
N ILE A 345 2.79 -6.76 22.01
CA ILE A 345 4.16 -7.17 22.39
C ILE A 345 4.10 -8.38 23.37
N GLU A 346 3.21 -8.33 24.36
CA GLU A 346 3.07 -9.44 25.33
C GLU A 346 2.49 -10.70 24.67
N VAL A 347 1.53 -10.52 23.74
CA VAL A 347 0.98 -11.66 22.98
C VAL A 347 2.10 -12.33 22.17
N LEU A 348 2.90 -11.53 21.47
CA LEU A 348 4.00 -12.06 20.66
C LEU A 348 5.05 -12.74 21.54
N ARG A 349 5.38 -12.18 22.71
CA ARG A 349 6.31 -12.80 23.65
C ARG A 349 5.81 -14.16 24.15
N THR A 350 4.51 -14.26 24.41
CA THR A 350 3.88 -15.52 24.82
C THR A 350 4.01 -16.58 23.72
N GLU A 351 3.76 -16.16 22.46
CA GLU A 351 3.92 -17.06 21.31
C GLU A 351 5.38 -17.50 21.14
N GLU A 352 6.32 -16.59 21.35
CA GLU A 352 7.77 -16.89 21.28
C GLU A 352 8.17 -17.94 22.34
N LYS A 353 7.67 -17.79 23.56
CA LYS A 353 7.92 -18.76 24.64
C LYS A 353 7.35 -20.13 24.29
N LEU A 354 6.15 -20.17 23.76
CA LEU A 354 5.53 -21.43 23.33
C LEU A 354 6.36 -22.08 22.22
N PHE A 355 6.83 -21.30 21.26
CA PHE A 355 7.72 -21.80 20.19
C PHE A 355 9.00 -22.41 20.78
N GLU A 356 9.68 -21.70 21.67
CA GLU A 356 10.90 -22.19 22.34
C GLU A 356 10.66 -23.54 23.06
N GLN A 357 9.57 -23.58 23.84
CA GLN A 357 9.20 -24.80 24.60
C GLN A 357 8.92 -25.96 23.65
N THR A 358 8.22 -25.68 22.54
CA THR A 358 7.89 -26.70 21.55
C THR A 358 9.17 -27.24 20.88
N CYS A 359 10.11 -26.35 20.54
CA CYS A 359 11.39 -26.76 19.95
C CYS A 359 12.20 -27.62 20.93
N LYS A 360 12.16 -27.30 22.21
CA LYS A 360 12.83 -28.11 23.25
C LYS A 360 12.21 -29.49 23.36
N ALA A 361 10.90 -29.61 23.15
CA ALA A 361 10.16 -30.88 23.31
C ALA A 361 10.28 -31.80 22.09
N ILE A 362 10.61 -31.25 20.91
CA ILE A 362 10.72 -32.02 19.65
C ILE A 362 12.21 -32.22 19.34
N PRO A 363 12.74 -33.43 19.42
CA PRO A 363 14.20 -33.65 19.21
C PRO A 363 14.75 -33.06 17.91
N GLU A 364 13.99 -33.16 16.82
CA GLU A 364 14.40 -32.67 15.49
C GLU A 364 14.49 -31.13 15.41
N LEU A 365 13.91 -30.45 16.41
CA LEU A 365 13.90 -28.99 16.48
C LEU A 365 14.78 -28.44 17.61
N ASN A 366 15.50 -29.29 18.33
CA ASN A 366 16.34 -28.82 19.46
C ASN A 366 17.36 -27.75 19.03
N SER A 367 17.90 -27.85 17.81
CA SER A 367 18.86 -26.86 17.30
C SER A 367 18.26 -25.48 17.10
N GLU A 368 16.92 -25.40 17.06
CA GLU A 368 16.19 -24.15 16.74
C GLU A 368 15.65 -23.43 17.97
N GLN A 369 15.87 -23.98 19.17
CA GLN A 369 15.28 -23.44 20.39
C GLN A 369 15.74 -22.01 20.73
N ASN A 370 16.88 -21.59 20.20
CA ASN A 370 17.45 -20.26 20.47
C ASN A 370 17.26 -19.26 19.36
N LEU A 371 16.47 -19.60 18.30
CA LEU A 371 16.31 -18.73 17.12
C LEU A 371 15.80 -17.33 17.46
N VAL A 372 14.81 -17.23 18.34
CA VAL A 372 14.25 -15.92 18.72
C VAL A 372 15.35 -15.06 19.36
N ALA A 373 16.10 -15.63 20.29
CA ALA A 373 17.20 -14.91 20.96
C ALA A 373 18.26 -14.44 19.96
N GLU A 374 18.60 -15.30 18.98
CA GLU A 374 19.56 -14.95 17.93
C GLU A 374 19.08 -13.78 17.09
N MET A 375 17.79 -13.78 16.70
CA MET A 375 17.17 -12.68 15.94
C MET A 375 17.17 -11.39 16.76
N VAL A 376 16.76 -11.48 18.02
CA VAL A 376 16.71 -10.31 18.92
C VAL A 376 18.09 -9.68 19.06
N ASP A 377 19.14 -10.51 19.16
CA ASP A 377 20.53 -10.01 19.24
C ASP A 377 20.91 -9.19 17.99
N LEU A 378 20.59 -9.69 16.80
CA LEU A 378 20.88 -9.00 15.55
C LEU A 378 20.13 -7.66 15.45
N TYR A 379 18.84 -7.65 15.80
CA TYR A 379 18.05 -6.42 15.78
C TYR A 379 18.57 -5.40 16.80
N THR A 380 19.01 -5.89 17.98
CA THR A 380 19.59 -5.03 19.01
C THR A 380 20.90 -4.40 18.52
N GLN A 381 21.78 -5.19 17.89
CA GLN A 381 23.03 -4.69 17.32
C GLN A 381 22.77 -3.67 16.22
N ARG A 382 21.74 -3.87 15.41
CA ARG A 382 21.42 -2.96 14.29
C ARG A 382 20.79 -1.63 14.73
N ARG A 383 20.25 -1.57 15.94
CA ARG A 383 19.40 -0.47 16.40
C ARG A 383 20.02 0.91 16.21
N ASP A 384 21.29 1.09 16.61
CA ASP A 384 21.93 2.40 16.52
C ASP A 384 22.12 2.88 15.08
N ILE A 385 22.60 2.02 14.20
CA ILE A 385 22.79 2.37 12.80
C ILE A 385 21.43 2.55 12.10
N ALA A 386 20.41 1.80 12.49
CA ALA A 386 19.05 1.97 11.98
C ALA A 386 18.53 3.37 12.32
N LEU A 387 18.77 3.84 13.55
CA LEU A 387 18.31 5.15 14.00
C LEU A 387 19.04 6.29 13.23
N GLU A 388 20.34 6.16 13.02
CA GLU A 388 21.08 7.13 12.21
C GLU A 388 20.58 7.16 10.76
N ARG A 389 20.27 5.98 10.22
CA ARG A 389 19.72 5.86 8.87
C ARG A 389 18.35 6.55 8.78
N TYR A 390 17.47 6.32 9.76
CA TYR A 390 16.17 7.01 9.83
C TYR A 390 16.37 8.53 9.94
N ALA A 391 17.36 8.96 10.70
CA ALA A 391 17.66 10.41 10.85
C ALA A 391 17.97 11.03 9.49
N TYR A 392 18.79 10.39 8.67
CA TYR A 392 19.07 10.92 7.32
C TYR A 392 17.82 10.89 6.44
N ILE A 393 17.10 9.76 6.41
CA ILE A 393 15.91 9.62 5.56
C ILE A 393 14.88 10.70 5.92
N GLU A 394 14.62 10.91 7.21
CA GLU A 394 13.59 11.86 7.65
C GLU A 394 14.02 13.31 7.55
N VAL A 395 15.28 13.62 7.82
CA VAL A 395 15.78 15.01 7.82
C VAL A 395 16.37 15.37 6.46
N GLY A 396 17.27 14.55 5.93
CA GLY A 396 18.05 14.87 4.73
C GLY A 396 17.36 14.55 3.42
N TYR A 397 16.59 13.45 3.37
CA TYR A 397 15.95 13.02 2.12
C TYR A 397 14.53 13.57 1.99
N PHE A 398 13.67 13.33 2.97
CA PHE A 398 12.27 13.79 2.95
C PHE A 398 12.05 15.12 3.66
N GLY A 399 12.92 15.50 4.59
CA GLY A 399 12.68 16.64 5.48
C GLY A 399 12.94 17.99 4.86
N ILE A 400 14.15 18.20 4.36
CA ILE A 400 14.59 19.50 3.82
C ILE A 400 14.60 19.43 2.30
N GLU A 401 13.63 20.11 1.67
CA GLU A 401 13.43 20.02 0.22
C GLU A 401 14.68 20.43 -0.58
N ALA A 402 15.36 21.49 -0.14
CA ALA A 402 16.56 22.00 -0.82
C ALA A 402 17.68 20.95 -0.85
N PHE A 403 17.84 20.16 0.21
CA PHE A 403 18.92 19.17 0.29
C PHE A 403 18.82 18.14 -0.84
N ARG A 404 17.61 17.67 -1.09
CA ARG A 404 17.38 16.71 -2.16
C ARG A 404 17.54 17.36 -3.54
N HIS A 405 17.05 18.59 -3.68
CA HIS A 405 17.14 19.33 -4.94
C HIS A 405 18.60 19.58 -5.35
N VAL A 406 19.45 20.06 -4.40
CA VAL A 406 20.82 20.46 -4.77
C VAL A 406 21.70 19.28 -5.15
N LEU A 407 21.38 18.06 -4.70
CA LEU A 407 22.11 16.86 -5.13
C LEU A 407 22.08 16.70 -6.65
N GLY A 408 21.03 17.21 -7.30
CA GLY A 408 20.88 17.14 -8.75
C GLY A 408 21.92 17.91 -9.54
N TYR A 409 22.68 18.80 -8.90
CA TYR A 409 23.73 19.58 -9.59
C TYR A 409 25.07 18.84 -9.68
N GLY A 410 25.20 17.67 -9.09
CA GLY A 410 26.45 16.90 -9.10
C GLY A 410 26.99 16.63 -10.49
N ARG A 411 26.13 16.27 -11.45
CA ARG A 411 26.55 16.00 -12.83
C ARG A 411 27.05 17.27 -13.53
N LEU A 412 26.43 18.41 -13.26
CA LEU A 412 26.90 19.71 -13.81
C LEU A 412 28.33 19.99 -13.35
N ILE A 413 28.59 19.79 -12.05
CA ILE A 413 29.91 20.02 -11.48
C ILE A 413 30.95 19.09 -12.13
N GLU A 414 30.60 17.83 -12.31
CA GLU A 414 31.44 16.83 -12.95
C GLU A 414 31.76 17.23 -14.40
N LEU A 415 30.74 17.59 -15.17
CA LEU A 415 30.90 18.00 -16.57
C LEU A 415 31.72 19.30 -16.70
N ALA A 416 31.59 20.21 -15.74
CA ALA A 416 32.31 21.47 -15.75
C ALA A 416 33.83 21.29 -15.58
N SER A 417 34.25 20.16 -14.99
CA SER A 417 35.67 19.83 -14.83
C SER A 417 36.27 19.19 -16.09
N GLY A 418 35.42 18.82 -17.06
CA GLY A 418 35.82 18.20 -18.30
C GLY A 418 35.87 19.18 -19.46
N GLU A 419 35.99 18.65 -20.68
CA GLU A 419 36.10 19.42 -21.91
C GLU A 419 34.88 19.36 -22.82
N ASP A 420 33.85 18.58 -22.46
CA ASP A 420 32.64 18.43 -23.27
C ASP A 420 31.65 19.57 -23.02
N GLU A 421 31.85 20.65 -23.74
CA GLU A 421 31.04 21.87 -23.58
C GLU A 421 29.60 21.67 -24.04
N GLU A 422 29.36 20.76 -25.01
CA GLU A 422 28.01 20.47 -25.49
C GLU A 422 27.20 19.73 -24.40
N ALA A 423 27.79 18.70 -23.77
CA ALA A 423 27.18 17.99 -22.67
C ALA A 423 26.89 18.91 -21.48
N LEU A 424 27.83 19.80 -21.18
CA LEU A 424 27.70 20.78 -20.09
C LEU A 424 26.52 21.73 -20.37
N ALA A 425 26.38 22.24 -21.60
CA ALA A 425 25.32 23.16 -21.97
C ALA A 425 23.95 22.45 -21.92
N LYS A 426 23.88 21.20 -22.36
CA LYS A 426 22.66 20.37 -22.29
C LYS A 426 22.22 20.14 -20.84
N GLU A 427 23.18 19.82 -19.98
CA GLU A 427 22.90 19.61 -18.54
C GLU A 427 22.43 20.89 -17.89
N ALA A 428 23.02 22.03 -18.23
CA ALA A 428 22.61 23.35 -17.71
C ALA A 428 21.15 23.64 -18.12
N GLU A 429 20.77 23.33 -19.38
CA GLU A 429 19.41 23.53 -19.87
C GLU A 429 18.43 22.65 -19.08
N ARG A 430 18.77 21.38 -18.90
CA ARG A 430 17.94 20.43 -18.12
C ARG A 430 17.72 20.93 -16.69
N LEU A 431 18.80 21.41 -16.06
CA LEU A 431 18.76 21.91 -14.68
C LEU A 431 18.00 23.23 -14.55
N ALA A 432 18.11 24.11 -15.56
CA ALA A 432 17.33 25.35 -15.58
C ALA A 432 15.83 25.04 -15.62
N ASN A 433 15.42 24.10 -16.46
CA ASN A 433 14.02 23.66 -16.53
C ASN A 433 13.56 23.01 -15.23
N ARG A 434 14.42 22.18 -14.64
CA ARG A 434 14.17 21.53 -13.35
C ARG A 434 13.98 22.54 -12.23
N MET A 435 14.81 23.59 -12.22
CA MET A 435 14.74 24.65 -11.20
C MET A 435 13.44 25.44 -11.34
N THR A 436 13.03 25.77 -12.57
CA THR A 436 11.77 26.44 -12.82
C THR A 436 10.60 25.64 -12.27
N ALA A 437 10.57 24.35 -12.56
CA ALA A 437 9.52 23.45 -12.06
C ALA A 437 9.56 23.35 -10.53
N PHE A 438 10.74 23.25 -9.95
CA PHE A 438 10.93 23.16 -8.49
C PHE A 438 10.34 24.40 -7.78
N MET A 439 10.58 25.57 -8.33
CA MET A 439 10.12 26.84 -7.72
C MET A 439 8.62 27.08 -7.84
N ASP A 440 7.91 26.34 -8.69
CA ASP A 440 6.45 26.49 -8.84
C ASP A 440 5.71 26.26 -7.51
N ASP A 441 6.18 25.34 -6.68
CA ASP A 441 5.53 25.01 -5.42
C ASP A 441 6.49 24.97 -4.24
N TYR A 442 7.55 25.78 -4.29
CA TYR A 442 8.63 25.78 -3.27
C TYR A 442 8.83 27.19 -2.72
N SER A 443 9.01 27.28 -1.41
CA SER A 443 9.35 28.52 -0.71
C SER A 443 10.68 28.34 0.03
N PRO A 444 11.75 29.07 -0.38
CA PRO A 444 13.02 29.00 0.36
C PRO A 444 12.86 29.37 1.84
N GLU A 445 12.01 30.34 2.14
CA GLU A 445 11.77 30.78 3.53
C GLU A 445 11.11 29.67 4.36
N MET A 446 10.11 28.99 3.79
CA MET A 446 9.47 27.84 4.45
C MET A 446 10.50 26.75 4.73
N ASP A 447 11.32 26.43 3.74
CA ASP A 447 12.32 25.36 3.86
C ASP A 447 13.41 25.73 4.86
N ARG A 448 13.81 27.01 4.88
CA ARG A 448 14.77 27.51 5.88
C ARG A 448 14.24 27.29 7.29
N LEU A 449 12.97 27.63 7.52
CA LEU A 449 12.32 27.43 8.82
C LEU A 449 12.27 25.94 9.19
N VAL A 450 11.98 25.08 8.22
CA VAL A 450 12.01 23.63 8.45
C VAL A 450 13.44 23.20 8.82
N ALA A 451 14.42 23.62 8.04
CA ALA A 451 15.83 23.24 8.26
C ALA A 451 16.34 23.61 9.65
N ILE A 452 16.04 24.83 10.13
CA ILE A 452 16.50 25.25 11.45
C ILE A 452 15.81 24.46 12.57
N ASN A 453 14.67 23.86 12.31
CA ASN A 453 13.92 23.05 13.28
C ASN A 453 14.29 21.56 13.26
N ILE A 454 14.71 21.00 12.11
CA ILE A 454 14.95 19.56 12.02
C ILE A 454 16.41 19.16 11.79
N LEU A 455 17.22 20.00 11.13
CA LEU A 455 18.65 19.65 10.91
C LEU A 455 19.38 19.41 12.23
N PRO A 456 19.16 20.20 13.30
CA PRO A 456 19.78 19.89 14.59
C PRO A 456 19.47 18.49 15.12
N ILE A 457 18.31 17.93 14.79
CA ILE A 457 17.95 16.55 15.20
C ILE A 457 18.92 15.55 14.54
N TYR A 458 19.17 15.72 13.23
CA TYR A 458 20.12 14.88 12.51
C TYR A 458 21.52 14.99 13.13
N LEU A 459 21.97 16.22 13.36
CA LEU A 459 23.30 16.47 13.92
C LEU A 459 23.49 15.81 15.28
N GLU A 460 22.44 15.78 16.09
CA GLU A 460 22.47 15.13 17.41
C GLU A 460 22.52 13.60 17.28
N LYS A 461 21.82 13.03 16.31
CA LYS A 461 21.69 11.57 16.17
C LYS A 461 22.90 10.89 15.56
N ILE A 462 23.62 11.55 14.67
CA ILE A 462 24.74 10.93 13.97
C ILE A 462 25.92 10.75 14.93
N LYS A 463 26.32 9.49 15.16
CA LYS A 463 27.44 9.08 16.03
C LYS A 463 28.63 8.56 15.23
N THR A 464 28.38 8.02 14.03
CA THR A 464 29.45 7.63 13.11
C THR A 464 30.11 8.90 12.56
N GLU A 465 31.34 8.80 12.08
CA GLU A 465 32.09 9.96 11.60
C GLU A 465 31.48 10.55 10.33
N PRO A 466 30.82 11.71 10.41
CA PRO A 466 29.97 12.18 9.32
C PRO A 466 30.68 13.06 8.27
N GLY A 467 31.92 13.47 8.51
CA GLY A 467 32.62 14.40 7.62
C GLY A 467 32.77 15.79 8.23
N GLU A 468 33.56 16.62 7.56
CA GLU A 468 34.03 17.92 8.08
C GLU A 468 32.87 18.92 8.26
N GLU A 469 32.02 19.09 7.26
CA GLU A 469 30.95 20.10 7.29
C GLU A 469 29.96 19.79 8.40
N THR A 470 29.56 18.54 8.50
CA THR A 470 28.61 18.06 9.53
C THR A 470 29.24 18.20 10.92
N SER A 471 30.50 17.79 11.07
CA SER A 471 31.24 17.87 12.35
C SER A 471 31.36 19.31 12.83
N GLU A 472 31.62 20.24 11.92
CA GLU A 472 31.71 21.67 12.28
C GLU A 472 30.38 22.17 12.84
N LEU A 473 29.25 21.83 12.19
CA LEU A 473 27.92 22.20 12.69
C LEU A 473 27.63 21.54 14.03
N GLN A 474 27.99 20.26 14.19
CA GLN A 474 27.78 19.53 15.45
C GLN A 474 28.45 20.20 16.63
N SER A 475 29.65 20.78 16.39
CA SER A 475 30.48 21.40 17.44
C SER A 475 29.94 22.76 17.91
N MET A 476 29.06 23.38 17.13
CA MET A 476 28.54 24.73 17.44
C MET A 476 27.53 24.69 18.58
N ALA A 477 27.53 25.78 19.37
CA ALA A 477 26.40 26.03 20.32
C ALA A 477 25.12 26.18 19.54
N HIS A 478 23.98 25.85 20.16
CA HIS A 478 22.67 25.79 19.49
C HIS A 478 22.34 27.08 18.71
N GLU A 479 22.54 28.25 19.34
CA GLU A 479 22.27 29.55 18.68
C GLU A 479 23.12 29.79 17.45
N LYS A 480 24.39 29.44 17.50
CA LYS A 480 25.32 29.57 16.36
C LYS A 480 24.94 28.59 15.25
N LYS A 481 24.54 27.38 15.63
CA LYS A 481 24.08 26.33 14.70
C LYS A 481 22.87 26.83 13.90
N ILE A 482 21.86 27.36 14.58
CA ILE A 482 20.65 27.91 13.95
C ILE A 482 21.01 29.04 12.98
N LYS A 483 21.86 29.95 13.37
CA LYS A 483 22.33 31.07 12.51
C LYS A 483 23.07 30.56 11.29
N ALA A 484 23.98 29.58 11.46
CA ALA A 484 24.72 28.98 10.35
C ALA A 484 23.79 28.33 9.34
N ILE A 485 22.81 27.57 9.80
CA ILE A 485 21.81 26.91 8.94
C ILE A 485 21.03 27.97 8.13
N GLY A 486 20.51 28.99 8.80
CA GLY A 486 19.78 30.08 8.14
C GLY A 486 20.61 30.81 7.11
N LYS A 487 21.88 31.01 7.39
CA LYS A 487 22.84 31.72 6.51
C LYS A 487 23.07 30.94 5.20
N MET A 488 23.05 29.62 5.24
CA MET A 488 23.17 28.79 4.03
C MET A 488 22.11 29.17 2.99
N TYR A 489 20.87 29.38 3.40
CA TYR A 489 19.78 29.76 2.50
C TYR A 489 19.98 31.16 1.92
N LYS A 490 20.46 32.07 2.74
CA LYS A 490 20.71 33.46 2.32
C LYS A 490 21.84 33.55 1.29
N LYS A 491 22.88 32.74 1.44
CA LYS A 491 24.04 32.70 0.54
C LYS A 491 23.82 31.85 -0.71
N ALA A 492 22.92 30.91 -0.68
CA ALA A 492 22.70 29.92 -1.75
C ALA A 492 22.45 30.62 -3.10
N PRO A 493 23.11 30.21 -4.17
CA PRO A 493 22.91 30.85 -5.48
C PRO A 493 21.54 30.53 -6.09
N TYR A 494 20.95 29.39 -5.79
CA TYR A 494 19.72 28.88 -6.44
C TYR A 494 18.52 29.80 -6.26
N PHE A 495 18.45 30.47 -5.10
CA PHE A 495 17.26 31.26 -4.72
C PHE A 495 17.39 32.73 -5.03
N LYS A 496 18.48 33.10 -5.67
CA LYS A 496 18.73 34.48 -6.09
C LYS A 496 18.10 34.74 -7.45
N GLU A 497 17.57 35.94 -7.64
CA GLU A 497 17.02 36.36 -8.92
C GLU A 497 18.08 36.19 -10.01
N GLY A 498 17.71 35.68 -11.15
CA GLY A 498 18.60 35.49 -12.29
C GLY A 498 19.44 34.21 -12.26
N PHE A 499 19.18 33.30 -11.33
CA PHE A 499 19.96 32.05 -11.22
C PHE A 499 19.92 31.24 -12.52
N THR A 500 18.72 31.00 -13.06
CA THR A 500 18.56 30.17 -14.27
C THR A 500 19.22 30.80 -15.48
N GLU A 501 19.09 32.12 -15.61
CA GLU A 501 19.76 32.89 -16.69
C GLU A 501 21.30 32.78 -16.58
N ALA A 502 21.83 32.93 -15.36
CA ALA A 502 23.27 32.80 -15.10
C ALA A 502 23.79 31.41 -15.38
N LEU A 503 23.01 30.39 -15.00
CA LEU A 503 23.32 28.97 -15.24
C LEU A 503 23.46 28.70 -16.74
N LEU A 504 22.51 29.21 -17.55
CA LEU A 504 22.53 29.02 -18.99
C LEU A 504 23.63 29.83 -19.67
N ALA A 505 23.89 31.04 -19.18
CA ALA A 505 24.89 31.94 -19.77
C ALA A 505 26.33 31.46 -19.55
N ASN A 506 26.63 30.92 -18.36
CA ASN A 506 27.96 30.42 -18.03
C ASN A 506 27.89 29.25 -17.07
N PRO A 507 27.59 28.05 -17.60
CA PRO A 507 27.43 26.84 -16.77
C PRO A 507 28.68 26.51 -15.95
N LYS A 508 29.89 26.73 -16.51
CA LYS A 508 31.17 26.43 -15.86
C LYS A 508 31.36 27.29 -14.60
N LYS A 509 31.08 28.58 -14.71
CA LYS A 509 31.18 29.52 -13.58
C LYS A 509 30.14 29.18 -12.51
N MET A 510 28.90 28.89 -12.92
CA MET A 510 27.83 28.55 -11.98
C MET A 510 28.12 27.21 -11.28
N ALA A 511 28.66 26.21 -12.00
CA ALA A 511 29.06 24.94 -11.41
C ALA A 511 30.08 25.14 -10.28
N LYS A 512 31.01 26.03 -10.47
CA LYS A 512 31.99 26.35 -9.41
C LYS A 512 31.32 27.01 -8.20
N LYS A 513 30.41 27.94 -8.43
CA LYS A 513 29.64 28.59 -7.35
C LYS A 513 28.84 27.57 -6.56
N ILE A 514 28.21 26.60 -7.25
CA ILE A 514 27.42 25.55 -6.61
C ILE A 514 28.34 24.62 -5.81
N ALA A 515 29.46 24.21 -6.37
CA ALA A 515 30.43 23.34 -5.68
C ALA A 515 30.95 23.96 -4.39
N ASP A 516 31.08 25.29 -4.35
CA ASP A 516 31.57 26.03 -3.18
C ASP A 516 30.45 26.47 -2.24
N ASP A 517 29.18 26.15 -2.56
CA ASP A 517 28.01 26.56 -1.76
C ASP A 517 27.87 25.67 -0.53
N ASP A 518 27.67 26.28 0.63
CA ASP A 518 27.54 25.58 1.92
C ASP A 518 26.36 24.58 1.90
N LEU A 519 25.25 24.97 1.29
CA LEU A 519 24.06 24.11 1.22
C LEU A 519 24.37 22.84 0.40
N TYR A 520 25.04 23.02 -0.75
CA TYR A 520 25.44 21.89 -1.59
C TYR A 520 26.45 20.99 -0.86
N GLU A 521 27.49 21.61 -0.27
CA GLU A 521 28.56 20.86 0.42
C GLU A 521 28.00 19.99 1.55
N LEU A 522 27.13 20.56 2.39
CA LEU A 522 26.52 19.83 3.50
C LEU A 522 25.60 18.73 3.01
N SER A 523 24.71 19.05 2.08
CA SER A 523 23.77 18.08 1.53
C SER A 523 24.50 16.90 0.89
N ASN A 524 25.52 17.19 0.11
CA ASN A 524 26.32 16.16 -0.58
C ASN A 524 27.08 15.29 0.44
N GLU A 525 27.65 15.90 1.47
CA GLU A 525 28.34 15.16 2.54
C GLU A 525 27.40 14.23 3.28
N MET A 526 26.20 14.71 3.64
CA MET A 526 25.20 13.91 4.33
C MET A 526 24.73 12.74 3.46
N TYR A 527 24.49 13.00 2.18
CA TYR A 527 24.07 11.95 1.23
C TYR A 527 25.16 10.89 1.06
N ASN A 528 26.41 11.32 0.89
CA ASN A 528 27.55 10.40 0.74
C ASN A 528 27.72 9.56 2.02
N HIS A 529 27.54 10.15 3.19
CA HIS A 529 27.59 9.41 4.46
C HIS A 529 26.52 8.34 4.51
N PHE A 530 25.31 8.67 4.05
CA PHE A 530 24.22 7.71 3.95
C PHE A 530 24.58 6.55 3.03
N ILE A 531 25.09 6.85 1.82
CA ILE A 531 25.39 5.84 0.80
C ILE A 531 26.60 4.98 1.21
N GLU A 532 27.64 5.58 1.80
CA GLU A 532 28.90 4.89 2.09
C GLU A 532 28.96 4.24 3.45
N VAL A 533 28.23 4.76 4.43
CA VAL A 533 28.30 4.30 5.84
C VAL A 533 26.97 3.78 6.35
N LEU A 534 25.92 4.60 6.33
CA LEU A 534 24.65 4.26 7.00
C LEU A 534 23.90 3.11 6.30
N ASN A 535 23.76 3.20 4.99
CA ASN A 535 23.03 2.17 4.23
C ASN A 535 23.78 0.84 4.24
N PRO A 536 25.09 0.78 3.94
CA PRO A 536 25.83 -0.48 4.03
C PRO A 536 25.89 -1.04 5.45
N GLY A 537 26.03 -0.19 6.47
CA GLY A 537 26.05 -0.61 7.87
C GLY A 537 24.75 -1.27 8.29
N TYR A 538 23.64 -0.65 7.90
CA TYR A 538 22.30 -1.23 8.13
C TYR A 538 22.13 -2.54 7.35
N GLY A 539 22.48 -2.51 6.06
CA GLY A 539 22.34 -3.66 5.17
C GLY A 539 23.18 -4.85 5.55
N SER A 540 24.31 -4.64 6.24
CA SER A 540 25.19 -5.72 6.67
C SER A 540 24.48 -6.72 7.63
N TYR A 541 23.45 -6.26 8.32
CA TYR A 541 22.62 -7.12 9.18
C TYR A 541 21.53 -7.83 8.41
N GLY A 542 21.16 -7.31 7.24
CA GLY A 542 19.98 -7.76 6.48
C GLY A 542 20.00 -9.23 6.14
N LEU A 543 21.11 -9.71 5.56
CA LEU A 543 21.22 -11.11 5.14
C LEU A 543 21.18 -12.06 6.35
N ARG A 544 21.83 -11.68 7.45
CA ARG A 544 21.83 -12.51 8.67
C ARG A 544 20.45 -12.57 9.31
N ILE A 545 19.76 -11.42 9.36
CA ILE A 545 18.39 -11.35 9.89
C ILE A 545 17.46 -12.20 9.02
N GLU A 546 17.56 -12.06 7.72
CA GLU A 546 16.73 -12.81 6.77
C GLU A 546 16.95 -14.32 6.92
N ALA A 547 18.18 -14.74 7.06
CA ALA A 547 18.51 -16.14 7.34
C ALA A 547 17.91 -16.62 8.66
N UNK A 548 17.81 -15.86 9.58
CA UNK A 548 17.30 -16.15 10.78
C UNK A 548 15.89 -16.23 10.78
N GLN A 549 15.28 -15.36 9.99
CA GLN A 549 13.83 -15.40 9.74
C GLN A 549 13.42 -16.64 8.94
N ALA A 550 14.19 -17.01 7.96
CA ALA A 550 13.94 -18.21 7.16
C ALA A 550 13.91 -19.45 8.05
N ARG A 551 14.85 -19.57 8.94
CA ARG A 551 14.89 -20.67 9.91
C ARG A 551 13.71 -20.62 10.88
N UNK A 552 13.27 -19.42 11.33
CA UNK A 552 12.28 -19.22 12.16
C UNK A 552 11.11 -19.76 11.72
N VAL A 553 10.80 -19.36 10.42
CA VAL A 553 9.53 -19.75 9.78
C VAL A 553 9.49 -21.25 9.49
N ASN A 554 10.57 -21.79 8.97
CA ASN A 554 10.66 -23.24 8.75
C ASN A 554 10.38 -24.03 10.05
N ALA A 555 11.00 -23.59 11.13
CA ALA A 555 10.81 -24.26 12.45
C ALA A 555 9.39 -24.07 12.99
N LEU A 556 8.78 -22.90 12.79
CA LEU A 556 7.39 -22.64 13.18
C LEU A 556 6.43 -23.64 12.48
N GLN A 557 6.62 -23.83 11.20
CA GLN A 557 5.77 -24.74 10.40
C GLN A 557 5.92 -26.18 10.87
N ARG A 558 7.12 -26.58 11.26
CA ARG A 558 7.42 -27.92 11.76
C ARG A 558 6.95 -28.10 13.21
N ALA A 559 7.01 -27.04 14.02
CA ALA A 559 6.57 -27.08 15.43
C ALA A 559 5.04 -27.13 15.53
N PHE A 560 4.36 -26.47 14.62
CA PHE A 560 2.89 -26.34 14.62
C PHE A 560 2.30 -26.78 13.27
N PRO A 561 2.41 -28.08 12.93
CA PRO A 561 2.05 -28.56 11.60
C PRO A 561 0.56 -28.47 11.27
N LYS A 562 -0.31 -28.30 12.26
CA LYS A 562 -1.75 -28.16 12.06
C LYS A 562 -2.19 -26.72 11.84
N LYS A 563 -1.28 -25.76 12.14
CA LYS A 563 -1.59 -24.33 11.95
C LYS A 563 -1.22 -23.92 10.51
N PRO A 564 -2.16 -23.33 9.76
CA PRO A 564 -1.80 -22.78 8.44
C PRO A 564 -1.03 -21.47 8.64
N PHE A 565 -0.01 -21.27 7.82
CA PHE A 565 0.82 -20.06 7.81
C PHE A 565 0.69 -19.41 6.44
N TYR A 566 0.72 -18.08 6.42
CA TYR A 566 0.74 -17.32 5.18
C TYR A 566 2.04 -16.54 5.08
N PRO A 567 2.59 -16.40 3.88
CA PRO A 567 3.82 -15.61 3.73
C PRO A 567 3.51 -14.12 3.76
N ASP A 568 4.49 -13.34 4.18
CA ASP A 568 4.39 -11.86 4.09
C ASP A 568 4.00 -11.45 2.68
N ALA A 569 3.25 -10.36 2.59
CA ALA A 569 2.88 -9.76 1.30
C ALA A 569 4.15 -9.34 0.54
N ASN A 570 4.14 -9.55 -0.77
CA ASN A 570 5.28 -9.23 -1.64
C ASN A 570 4.83 -8.82 -3.05
N SER A 571 3.66 -8.18 -3.15
CA SER A 571 3.04 -7.71 -4.39
C SER A 571 2.56 -8.84 -5.29
N THR A 572 2.26 -10.01 -4.70
CA THR A 572 1.68 -11.14 -5.43
C THR A 572 0.20 -11.29 -5.07
N LEU A 573 -0.51 -12.03 -5.92
CA LEU A 573 -1.97 -12.22 -5.78
C LEU A 573 -2.31 -12.97 -4.49
N ARG A 574 -3.21 -12.42 -3.69
CA ARG A 574 -3.63 -13.00 -2.40
C ARG A 574 -5.13 -12.88 -2.18
N VAL A 575 -5.63 -13.77 -1.36
CA VAL A 575 -7.02 -13.76 -0.86
C VAL A 575 -6.98 -13.45 0.64
N ALA A 576 -7.78 -12.47 1.06
CA ALA A 576 -8.01 -12.17 2.48
C ALA A 576 -9.51 -12.21 2.73
N TYR A 577 -9.97 -13.10 3.60
CA TYR A 577 -11.40 -13.26 3.85
C TYR A 577 -11.77 -12.82 5.26
N GLY A 578 -13.02 -12.40 5.43
CA GLY A 578 -13.52 -11.89 6.69
C GLY A 578 -15.00 -11.66 6.64
N GLN A 579 -15.48 -10.72 7.43
CA GLN A 579 -16.91 -10.39 7.56
C GLN A 579 -17.08 -8.89 7.77
N ILE A 580 -18.22 -8.36 7.36
CA ILE A 580 -18.63 -6.99 7.66
C ILE A 580 -18.90 -6.95 9.17
N GLN A 581 -18.14 -6.15 9.92
CA GLN A 581 -18.26 -6.05 11.37
C GLN A 581 -17.97 -4.64 11.86
N PRO A 582 -18.76 -4.13 12.82
CA PRO A 582 -18.40 -2.92 13.55
C PRO A 582 -17.23 -3.21 14.50
N TYR A 583 -16.74 -2.19 15.19
CA TYR A 583 -15.69 -2.40 16.19
C TYR A 583 -15.70 -1.34 17.26
N TYR A 584 -15.15 -1.70 18.42
CA TYR A 584 -14.94 -0.76 19.52
C TYR A 584 -13.51 -0.23 19.43
N ALA A 585 -13.37 1.04 19.06
CA ALA A 585 -12.05 1.66 18.86
C ALA A 585 -11.34 1.95 20.17
N LYS A 586 -12.11 2.33 21.20
CA LYS A 586 -11.61 2.65 22.54
C LYS A 586 -12.79 2.66 23.51
N ASP A 587 -12.53 2.92 24.78
CA ASP A 587 -13.58 2.96 25.80
C ASP A 587 -14.74 3.86 25.37
N ALA A 588 -15.95 3.32 25.43
CA ALA A 588 -17.20 4.01 25.13
C ALA A 588 -17.37 4.46 23.66
N VAL A 589 -16.51 3.98 22.73
CA VAL A 589 -16.63 4.33 21.31
C VAL A 589 -16.81 3.06 20.46
N LYS A 590 -18.01 2.88 19.93
CA LYS A 590 -18.32 1.85 18.94
C LYS A 590 -18.52 2.53 17.59
N TYR A 591 -17.83 2.03 16.57
CA TYR A 591 -18.01 2.48 15.18
C TYR A 591 -18.88 1.45 14.45
N GLU A 592 -19.96 1.93 13.84
CA GLU A 592 -20.82 1.12 13.00
C GLU A 592 -20.09 0.72 11.71
N ALA A 593 -20.54 -0.35 11.07
CA ALA A 593 -19.84 -0.92 9.92
C ALA A 593 -20.15 -0.22 8.59
N GLN A 594 -21.20 0.62 8.53
CA GLN A 594 -21.62 1.27 7.27
C GLN A 594 -21.81 2.76 7.46
N THR A 595 -21.52 3.54 6.41
CA THR A 595 -21.82 4.98 6.35
C THR A 595 -22.77 5.25 5.19
N TYR A 596 -23.40 6.42 5.23
CA TYR A 596 -24.47 6.80 4.31
C TYR A 596 -24.27 8.22 3.80
N LEU A 597 -25.01 8.59 2.74
CA LEU A 597 -24.90 9.91 2.12
C LEU A 597 -25.19 11.04 3.12
N GLU A 598 -26.04 10.80 4.14
CA GLU A 598 -26.26 11.77 5.22
C GLU A 598 -24.94 12.21 5.85
N GLY A 599 -23.99 11.27 6.05
CA GLY A 599 -22.68 11.58 6.61
C GLY A 599 -21.81 12.41 5.68
N VAL A 600 -21.95 12.22 4.38
CA VAL A 600 -21.28 13.08 3.38
C VAL A 600 -21.75 14.53 3.56
N ILE A 601 -23.06 14.70 3.69
CA ILE A 601 -23.68 16.03 3.83
C ILE A 601 -23.32 16.66 5.19
N GLU A 602 -23.25 15.87 6.25
CA GLU A 602 -22.87 16.36 7.59
C GLU A 602 -21.47 16.97 7.61
N LYS A 603 -20.57 16.46 6.78
CA LYS A 603 -19.18 16.95 6.69
C LYS A 603 -19.04 18.15 5.74
N TYR A 604 -20.04 18.44 4.93
CA TYR A 604 -19.97 19.45 3.86
C TYR A 604 -19.67 20.83 4.43
N VAL A 605 -18.67 21.49 3.88
CA VAL A 605 -18.33 22.90 4.14
C VAL A 605 -18.13 23.58 2.80
N PRO A 606 -19.01 24.51 2.40
CA PRO A 606 -18.90 25.16 1.09
C PRO A 606 -17.51 25.79 0.87
N GLU A 607 -16.95 25.56 -0.28
CA GLU A 607 -15.67 26.13 -0.76
C GLU A 607 -14.46 25.63 0.04
N ASP A 608 -14.64 24.68 0.95
CA ASP A 608 -13.52 24.11 1.70
C ASP A 608 -12.71 23.18 0.79
N TYR A 609 -11.40 23.21 0.93
CA TYR A 609 -10.48 22.40 0.12
C TYR A 609 -10.78 20.89 0.24
N GLU A 610 -11.13 20.42 1.45
CA GLU A 610 -11.31 19.00 1.72
C GLU A 610 -12.78 18.56 1.70
N PHE A 611 -13.71 19.44 2.06
CA PHE A 611 -15.10 19.08 2.36
C PHE A 611 -16.13 19.83 1.49
N ASP A 612 -15.73 20.41 0.37
CA ASP A 612 -16.69 20.96 -0.59
C ASP A 612 -17.34 19.82 -1.38
N LEU A 613 -18.51 20.05 -1.92
CA LEU A 613 -19.25 19.05 -2.68
C LEU A 613 -19.79 19.67 -3.99
N PRO A 614 -19.89 18.86 -5.06
CA PRO A 614 -20.54 19.35 -6.28
C PRO A 614 -22.02 19.66 -6.05
N ALA A 615 -22.51 20.73 -6.65
CA ALA A 615 -23.91 21.15 -6.54
C ALA A 615 -24.88 20.04 -6.94
N LYS A 616 -24.54 19.26 -7.97
CA LYS A 616 -25.40 18.17 -8.45
C LYS A 616 -25.56 17.07 -7.41
N LEU A 617 -24.51 16.76 -6.64
CA LEU A 617 -24.61 15.77 -5.57
C LEU A 617 -25.57 16.24 -4.47
N LEU A 618 -25.48 17.54 -4.10
CA LEU A 618 -26.39 18.15 -3.12
C LEU A 618 -27.85 18.08 -3.62
N GLU A 619 -28.08 18.35 -4.90
CA GLU A 619 -29.41 18.28 -5.51
C GLU A 619 -29.97 16.85 -5.46
N LEU A 620 -29.14 15.86 -5.81
CA LEU A 620 -29.55 14.45 -5.77
C LEU A 620 -29.92 14.02 -4.34
N TYR A 621 -29.16 14.51 -3.36
CA TYR A 621 -29.45 14.23 -1.96
C TYR A 621 -30.79 14.85 -1.52
N GLU A 622 -31.01 16.11 -1.84
CA GLU A 622 -32.25 16.81 -1.48
C GLU A 622 -33.49 16.11 -2.05
N LYS A 623 -33.37 15.65 -3.29
CA LYS A 623 -34.47 14.93 -3.99
C LYS A 623 -34.57 13.46 -3.61
N LYS A 624 -33.55 12.94 -2.92
CA LYS A 624 -33.41 11.49 -2.62
C LYS A 624 -33.50 10.68 -3.90
N ASP A 625 -32.88 11.19 -4.98
CA ASP A 625 -32.89 10.54 -6.29
C ASP A 625 -31.78 9.51 -6.38
N TYR A 626 -31.97 8.39 -5.67
CA TYR A 626 -30.97 7.36 -5.50
C TYR A 626 -31.08 6.18 -6.47
N GLY A 627 -32.11 6.18 -7.32
CA GLY A 627 -32.35 5.04 -8.22
C GLY A 627 -32.51 3.75 -7.46
N PRO A 628 -32.00 2.62 -8.00
CA PRO A 628 -32.10 1.33 -7.33
C PRO A 628 -31.00 1.11 -6.27
N TYR A 629 -30.20 2.13 -5.95
CA TYR A 629 -28.97 1.96 -5.15
C TYR A 629 -29.18 2.14 -3.65
N ALA A 630 -30.34 2.62 -3.23
CA ALA A 630 -30.64 2.84 -1.81
C ALA A 630 -30.94 1.52 -1.09
N GLN A 631 -30.69 1.52 0.21
CA GLN A 631 -31.08 0.45 1.12
C GLN A 631 -31.87 1.11 2.27
N ASP A 632 -33.11 0.70 2.46
CA ASP A 632 -34.00 1.22 3.52
C ASP A 632 -34.12 2.75 3.47
N GLY A 633 -34.17 3.31 2.26
CA GLY A 633 -34.34 4.74 2.04
C GLY A 633 -33.08 5.59 2.18
N LYS A 634 -31.94 4.95 2.42
CA LYS A 634 -30.63 5.63 2.55
C LYS A 634 -29.68 5.13 1.48
N LEU A 635 -28.78 6.01 1.02
CA LEU A 635 -27.74 5.62 0.07
C LEU A 635 -26.46 5.24 0.83
N PRO A 636 -26.04 3.97 0.80
CA PRO A 636 -24.80 3.57 1.45
C PRO A 636 -23.59 4.14 0.72
N VAL A 637 -22.54 4.49 1.46
CA VAL A 637 -21.32 5.11 0.89
C VAL A 637 -20.09 4.23 1.11
N CYS A 638 -19.78 3.89 2.36
CA CYS A 638 -18.61 3.06 2.70
C CYS A 638 -18.98 2.01 3.75
N PHE A 639 -18.15 0.98 3.84
CA PHE A 639 -18.29 -0.01 4.91
C PHE A 639 -16.93 -0.54 5.31
N VAL A 640 -16.86 -1.20 6.46
CA VAL A 640 -15.64 -1.83 6.97
C VAL A 640 -15.87 -3.32 7.20
N ALA A 641 -14.79 -4.07 7.11
CA ALA A 641 -14.81 -5.52 7.32
C ALA A 641 -13.47 -5.94 7.96
N THR A 642 -13.36 -7.23 8.26
CA THR A 642 -12.23 -7.77 9.00
C THR A 642 -11.15 -8.37 8.08
N ASN A 643 -11.12 -8.01 6.81
CA ASN A 643 -10.13 -8.53 5.87
C ASN A 643 -8.74 -7.97 6.18
N HIS A 644 -7.72 -8.82 6.10
CA HIS A 644 -6.33 -8.44 6.33
C HIS A 644 -5.75 -7.85 5.04
N THR A 645 -5.63 -6.52 4.99
CA THR A 645 -5.17 -5.80 3.79
C THR A 645 -3.99 -4.89 4.12
N THR A 646 -3.28 -4.46 3.07
CA THR A 646 -2.20 -3.47 3.18
C THR A 646 -2.10 -2.69 1.86
N GLY A 647 -1.18 -1.75 1.79
CA GLY A 647 -0.90 -1.00 0.56
C GLY A 647 -0.68 -1.96 -0.61
N GLY A 648 -1.27 -1.65 -1.76
CA GLY A 648 -1.34 -2.56 -2.91
C GLY A 648 -2.73 -3.17 -3.07
N ASN A 649 -3.47 -3.36 -1.95
CA ASN A 649 -4.88 -3.75 -1.99
C ASN A 649 -5.79 -2.61 -2.43
N SER A 650 -5.28 -1.40 -2.59
CA SER A 650 -6.05 -0.30 -3.17
C SER A 650 -6.62 -0.74 -4.52
N GLY A 651 -7.94 -0.61 -4.69
CA GLY A 651 -8.64 -1.01 -5.90
C GLY A 651 -9.05 -2.48 -5.95
N SER A 652 -8.72 -3.27 -4.92
CA SER A 652 -9.10 -4.69 -4.88
C SER A 652 -10.61 -4.84 -4.79
N PRO A 653 -11.19 -5.82 -5.50
CA PRO A 653 -12.60 -6.14 -5.32
C PRO A 653 -12.85 -6.74 -3.96
N VAL A 654 -14.00 -6.40 -3.39
CA VAL A 654 -14.54 -7.07 -2.21
C VAL A 654 -15.72 -7.90 -2.69
N LEU A 655 -15.64 -9.21 -2.49
CA LEU A 655 -16.59 -10.17 -3.02
C LEU A 655 -17.44 -10.75 -1.90
N ASN A 656 -18.71 -11.02 -2.20
CA ASN A 656 -19.61 -11.66 -1.24
C ASN A 656 -19.47 -13.20 -1.29
N ALA A 657 -20.33 -13.90 -0.57
CA ALA A 657 -20.31 -15.37 -0.49
C ALA A 657 -20.48 -16.05 -1.84
N GLN A 658 -21.08 -15.37 -2.81
CA GLN A 658 -21.31 -15.87 -4.17
C GLN A 658 -20.18 -15.50 -5.13
N GLY A 659 -19.15 -14.78 -4.68
CA GLY A 659 -18.07 -14.28 -5.54
C GLY A 659 -18.47 -13.06 -6.35
N GLU A 660 -19.49 -12.33 -5.91
CA GLU A 660 -20.00 -11.14 -6.59
C GLU A 660 -19.44 -9.87 -5.94
N LEU A 661 -19.18 -8.86 -6.76
CA LEU A 661 -18.56 -7.60 -6.33
C LEU A 661 -19.56 -6.76 -5.54
N ILE A 662 -19.20 -6.41 -4.29
CA ILE A 662 -20.01 -5.59 -3.40
C ILE A 662 -19.30 -4.33 -2.93
N GLY A 663 -17.99 -4.28 -3.05
CA GLY A 663 -17.22 -3.16 -2.55
C GLY A 663 -15.89 -3.03 -3.25
N LEU A 664 -15.26 -1.88 -3.05
CA LEU A 664 -13.96 -1.53 -3.64
C LEU A 664 -13.04 -1.09 -2.50
N ASN A 665 -12.03 -1.91 -2.20
CA ASN A 665 -11.12 -1.63 -1.10
C ASN A 665 -10.26 -0.40 -1.40
N PHE A 666 -10.11 0.52 -0.43
CA PHE A 666 -9.29 1.71 -0.69
C PHE A 666 -8.45 2.20 0.49
N ASP A 667 -8.72 1.73 1.71
CA ASP A 667 -7.99 2.23 2.89
C ASP A 667 -8.10 1.22 4.04
N ARG A 668 -7.47 1.55 5.17
CA ARG A 668 -7.59 0.83 6.44
C ARG A 668 -7.96 1.83 7.53
N ALA A 669 -8.74 1.39 8.50
CA ALA A 669 -9.11 2.23 9.63
C ALA A 669 -7.89 2.42 10.54
N TRP A 670 -7.65 3.66 10.95
CA TRP A 670 -6.48 4.11 11.71
C TRP A 670 -6.21 3.27 12.95
N ASP A 671 -7.26 2.85 13.64
CA ASP A 671 -7.15 2.10 14.91
C ASP A 671 -6.46 0.74 14.73
N GLY A 672 -6.42 0.22 13.51
CA GLY A 672 -5.82 -1.08 13.20
C GLY A 672 -4.65 -1.03 12.22
N VAL A 673 -4.02 0.13 12.00
CA VAL A 673 -2.96 0.25 10.99
C VAL A 673 -1.69 -0.53 11.33
N MET A 674 -1.54 -1.00 12.59
CA MET A 674 -0.43 -1.86 12.97
C MET A 674 -0.52 -3.25 12.33
N SER A 675 -1.57 -3.55 11.59
CA SER A 675 -1.84 -4.88 11.01
C SER A 675 -0.74 -5.40 10.09
N ASP A 676 0.16 -4.54 9.59
CA ASP A 676 1.32 -5.01 8.82
C ASP A 676 2.31 -5.80 9.69
N MET A 677 2.31 -5.56 11.00
CA MET A 677 3.16 -6.24 11.98
C MET A 677 2.38 -7.20 12.87
N TYR A 678 1.15 -6.87 13.19
CA TYR A 678 0.30 -7.63 14.12
C TYR A 678 -1.17 -7.37 13.80
N PHE A 679 -1.87 -8.40 13.39
CA PHE A 679 -3.29 -8.32 13.05
C PHE A 679 -4.13 -8.76 14.25
N ASP A 680 -5.13 -7.92 14.60
CA ASP A 680 -6.10 -8.24 15.65
C ASP A 680 -7.50 -8.05 15.06
N PRO A 681 -8.28 -9.13 14.89
CA PRO A 681 -9.60 -9.03 14.25
C PRO A 681 -10.61 -8.21 15.03
N SER A 682 -10.36 -7.94 16.32
CA SER A 682 -11.28 -7.12 17.12
C SER A 682 -11.20 -5.64 16.73
N ILE A 683 -10.10 -5.18 16.12
CA ILE A 683 -9.91 -3.76 15.85
C ILE A 683 -9.42 -3.47 14.41
N CYS A 684 -8.76 -4.41 13.73
CA CYS A 684 -8.24 -4.17 12.38
C CYS A 684 -9.38 -4.25 11.37
N ARG A 685 -9.57 -3.17 10.61
CA ARG A 685 -10.64 -3.08 9.61
C ARG A 685 -10.10 -2.48 8.32
N ASN A 686 -10.47 -3.08 7.20
CA ASN A 686 -10.28 -2.45 5.89
C ASN A 686 -11.49 -1.61 5.55
N VAL A 687 -11.29 -0.58 4.75
CA VAL A 687 -12.32 0.41 4.40
C VAL A 687 -12.61 0.30 2.91
N MET A 688 -13.91 0.17 2.57
CA MET A 688 -14.38 -0.04 1.20
C MET A 688 -15.39 1.01 0.77
N VAL A 689 -15.36 1.37 -0.50
CA VAL A 689 -16.48 2.08 -1.13
C VAL A 689 -17.55 1.04 -1.44
N ASP A 690 -18.79 1.29 -1.04
CA ASP A 690 -19.93 0.46 -1.40
C ASP A 690 -20.18 0.57 -2.90
N LEU A 691 -20.31 -0.55 -3.61
CA LEU A 691 -20.51 -0.53 -5.06
C LEU A 691 -21.79 0.23 -5.45
N ARG A 692 -22.76 0.29 -4.56
CA ARG A 692 -23.99 1.06 -4.82
C ARG A 692 -23.68 2.56 -4.91
N TYR A 693 -22.72 3.06 -4.11
CA TYR A 693 -22.27 4.46 -4.23
C TYR A 693 -21.54 4.69 -5.55
N VAL A 694 -20.68 3.75 -5.93
CA VAL A 694 -19.96 3.80 -7.21
C VAL A 694 -20.97 3.91 -8.37
N LEU A 695 -21.95 3.01 -8.41
CA LEU A 695 -22.95 2.98 -9.48
C LEU A 695 -23.85 4.22 -9.45
N PHE A 696 -24.22 4.68 -8.25
CA PHE A 696 -24.99 5.92 -8.10
C PHE A 696 -24.26 7.12 -8.73
N ILE A 697 -22.97 7.24 -8.47
CA ILE A 697 -22.18 8.34 -9.03
C ILE A 697 -22.09 8.21 -10.57
N ILE A 698 -21.85 7.01 -11.09
CA ILE A 698 -21.78 6.77 -12.53
C ILE A 698 -23.12 7.09 -13.20
N ASP A 699 -24.20 6.59 -12.65
CA ASP A 699 -25.54 6.64 -13.22
C ASP A 699 -26.19 8.02 -13.02
N LYS A 700 -26.39 8.39 -11.75
CA LYS A 700 -27.19 9.59 -11.41
C LYS A 700 -26.38 10.88 -11.44
N PHE A 701 -25.15 10.85 -10.95
CA PHE A 701 -24.31 12.05 -10.92
C PHE A 701 -23.69 12.33 -12.30
N ALA A 702 -23.04 11.35 -12.89
CA ALA A 702 -22.31 11.49 -14.16
C ALA A 702 -23.23 11.40 -15.40
N GLY A 703 -24.39 10.78 -15.25
CA GLY A 703 -25.29 10.54 -16.39
C GLY A 703 -24.74 9.51 -17.36
N ALA A 704 -23.86 8.62 -16.89
CA ALA A 704 -23.21 7.61 -17.73
C ALA A 704 -23.85 6.22 -17.52
N SER A 705 -25.19 6.16 -17.50
CA SER A 705 -25.94 4.94 -17.26
C SER A 705 -25.56 3.80 -18.21
N TYR A 706 -25.06 4.13 -19.41
CA TYR A 706 -24.67 3.10 -20.38
C TYR A 706 -23.52 2.22 -19.82
N LEU A 707 -22.68 2.75 -18.93
CA LEU A 707 -21.64 1.96 -18.28
C LEU A 707 -22.25 0.95 -17.30
N VAL A 708 -23.29 1.36 -16.58
CA VAL A 708 -24.02 0.43 -15.67
C VAL A 708 -24.72 -0.66 -16.50
N GLU A 709 -25.30 -0.29 -17.64
CA GLU A 709 -25.95 -1.24 -18.56
C GLU A 709 -24.96 -2.28 -19.11
N GLU A 710 -23.68 -1.90 -19.23
CA GLU A 710 -22.63 -2.82 -19.68
C GLU A 710 -22.29 -3.87 -18.60
N MET A 711 -22.54 -3.56 -17.34
CA MET A 711 -22.22 -4.45 -16.21
C MET A 711 -23.27 -5.55 -16.06
N ASP A 712 -22.92 -6.61 -15.34
CA ASP A 712 -23.78 -7.75 -15.06
C ASP A 712 -24.27 -7.60 -13.61
N LEU A 713 -25.46 -7.02 -13.42
CA LEU A 713 -26.00 -6.69 -12.10
C LEU A 713 -26.81 -7.84 -11.48
N VAL A 714 -26.62 -8.05 -10.19
CA VAL A 714 -27.42 -8.94 -9.34
C VAL A 714 -28.13 -8.06 -8.31
N THR A 715 -29.46 -8.19 -8.21
CA THR A 715 -30.27 -7.32 -7.36
C THR A 715 -30.78 -7.98 -6.09
N SER A 716 -30.50 -9.27 -5.89
CA SER A 716 -30.92 -10.02 -4.70
C SER A 716 -29.73 -10.38 -3.84
N ARG A 717 -29.90 -10.32 -2.52
CA ARG A 717 -28.92 -10.82 -1.56
C ARG A 717 -28.83 -12.34 -1.65
N PRO A 718 -27.64 -12.93 -1.38
CA PRO A 718 -27.58 -14.37 -1.10
C PRO A 718 -28.50 -14.69 0.08
N ASP A 719 -29.34 -15.72 -0.06
CA ASP A 719 -30.34 -16.07 0.97
C ASP A 719 -29.67 -16.54 2.27
N ALA A 720 -30.00 -15.90 3.38
CA ALA A 720 -29.52 -16.28 4.70
C ALA A 720 -29.92 -17.71 5.08
N GLU A 721 -31.11 -18.14 4.62
CA GLU A 721 -31.63 -19.52 4.85
C GLU A 721 -30.72 -20.56 4.18
N VAL A 722 -30.24 -20.27 2.98
CA VAL A 722 -29.32 -21.16 2.25
C VAL A 722 -28.00 -21.31 3.00
N VAL A 723 -27.52 -20.21 3.58
CA VAL A 723 -26.27 -20.20 4.37
C VAL A 723 -26.44 -21.06 5.64
N GLU A 724 -27.58 -20.93 6.33
CA GLU A 724 -27.88 -21.74 7.53
C GLU A 724 -28.02 -23.22 7.17
N GLU A 725 -28.68 -23.51 6.07
CA GLU A 725 -28.87 -24.89 5.60
C GLU A 725 -27.53 -25.53 5.20
N ALA A 726 -26.66 -24.76 4.50
CA ALA A 726 -25.33 -25.22 4.13
C ALA A 726 -24.45 -25.45 5.37
N ALA A 727 -24.52 -24.56 6.35
CA ALA A 727 -23.78 -24.70 7.61
C ALA A 727 -24.27 -25.91 8.40
N THR A 728 -25.58 -26.16 8.40
CA THR A 728 -26.18 -27.31 9.08
C THR A 728 -25.78 -28.62 8.37
N GLN A 729 -25.79 -28.64 7.04
CA GLN A 729 -25.39 -29.81 6.25
C GLN A 729 -23.90 -30.15 6.47
N VAL A 730 -23.03 -29.13 6.56
CA VAL A 730 -21.62 -29.35 6.84
C VAL A 730 -21.44 -29.94 8.22
N LEU A 731 -22.16 -29.43 9.23
CA LEU A 731 -22.11 -29.95 10.60
C LEU A 731 -22.64 -31.39 10.66
N GLU A 732 -23.71 -31.71 9.92
CA GLU A 732 -24.26 -33.06 9.83
C GLU A 732 -23.28 -34.01 9.13
N ALA A 733 -22.64 -33.55 8.06
CA ALA A 733 -21.65 -34.37 7.34
C ALA A 733 -20.46 -34.69 8.20
N GLU A 734 -19.98 -33.72 9.00
CA GLU A 734 -18.88 -33.94 9.95
C GLU A 734 -19.27 -34.91 11.07
N ASN A 735 -20.51 -34.84 11.52
CA ASN A 735 -21.02 -35.72 12.58
C ASN A 735 -21.33 -37.15 12.09
N THR A 736 -21.58 -37.33 10.79
CA THR A 736 -21.85 -38.64 10.21
C THR A 736 -20.60 -39.30 9.63
N GLY A 737 -19.50 -38.58 9.60
CA GLY A 737 -18.22 -39.06 9.06
C GLY A 737 -17.39 -39.90 10.04
N MET A 738 -18.00 -40.80 10.81
CA MET A 738 -17.31 -41.83 11.56
C MET A 738 -17.06 -43.06 10.72
#